data_e1ab4a264368c75aea7ee64a728f5159
#
_entry.id   e1ab4a264368c75aea7ee64a728f5159
#
_cell.length_a   1.000
_cell.length_b   1.000
_cell.length_c   1.000
_cell.angle_alpha   90.00
_cell.angle_beta   90.00
_cell.angle_gamma   90.00
#
_symmetry.space_group_name_H-M   'P 1'
#
loop_
_entity.id
_entity.type
_entity.pdbx_description
1 polymer ?
#
loop_
_entity_poly.entity_id
_entity_poly.type
_entity_poly.pdbx_seq_one_letter_code
_entity_poly.pdbx_strand_id
1 'polypeptide(L)'
;CLDSIKNQTHKDIEVILVNDGSTDGSDAICREYLEKDERISYFAKENTGISDTRNVGIRQATGEYVTFVDSDDWIEKTYIEELYDKLITYHADIVAANYYLFNDAESLFYFFMGEQDYYERLYTPVQLIDGLYETKFNKSFALLSAWGKLYKRSLFDELRFSKDRIGEDRFLSLKAFLSSERVVYLNKGLYAYRERTGSFSHTWTEEWIPALVCTMEEKLALLANQGYPLEKTINLYQMVLKACLANSRFHGLDNSEVYRQITEKYQALSLKPQPHCGEKRAIVLAANYPYLDQVLATMKSVLYHHRNIRFYLINGDFPQEWFTGMNRHLVRFDSDIVNCRVTSSQIQQYKTDISYTVFLRYFISDFVKEERVIYMDCDMVVTGPLDDLFTMDLKGYPVAAVRDYGGRVFYHREIFNAGFLVIDNAYWRAKQMSQYLIEMTNEWHDRVDQADQSILNMVFENNWYELPFDLNHVVLHNHFTDYQIPEGQEFPKVLHYLSHRKPWFPLAAQTYRDVWWFYAQLDWSEVSNNVDLYPLREVDLYPEGRPLTCLVYTSVAEIPHLEDMIQRLPNVCFKIAARVLVSDELARLLVYPNVTVYSGINNMPNLDAELVTLSDVLLDINPGEKTIEILDRFQLEDKPILAFEGVKSTEHHQQVFPMEDWQGLVDAICNMRKVRE
;
A
#
# COMPACT_ATOMS: atom_id res chain seq x y z
N CYS A 1 -36.48 -10.45 2.82
CA CYS A 1 -35.50 -10.94 3.80
C CYS A 1 -35.65 -12.45 4.06
N LEU A 2 -36.65 -12.91 4.82
CA LEU A 2 -36.78 -14.30 5.29
C LEU A 2 -36.76 -15.33 4.16
N ASP A 3 -37.41 -15.05 3.01
CA ASP A 3 -37.37 -15.95 1.85
C ASP A 3 -35.93 -16.12 1.28
N SER A 4 -35.14 -15.06 1.26
CA SER A 4 -33.75 -15.15 0.79
C SER A 4 -32.86 -15.97 1.74
N ILE A 5 -33.10 -15.89 3.05
CA ILE A 5 -32.39 -16.71 4.06
C ILE A 5 -32.84 -18.18 3.98
N LYS A 6 -34.13 -18.44 3.89
CA LYS A 6 -34.68 -19.81 3.78
C LYS A 6 -34.15 -20.56 2.56
N ASN A 7 -33.96 -19.84 1.45
CA ASN A 7 -33.54 -20.39 0.17
C ASN A 7 -32.03 -20.49 -0.03
N GLN A 8 -31.21 -20.24 0.99
CA GLN A 8 -29.78 -20.37 0.89
C GLN A 8 -29.34 -21.76 0.44
N THR A 9 -28.29 -21.86 -0.38
CA THR A 9 -27.69 -23.11 -0.84
C THR A 9 -27.03 -23.88 0.29
N HIS A 10 -26.32 -23.20 1.18
CA HIS A 10 -25.81 -23.77 2.40
C HIS A 10 -26.95 -24.06 3.37
N LYS A 11 -27.09 -25.32 3.82
CA LYS A 11 -28.27 -25.78 4.59
C LYS A 11 -28.05 -25.85 6.08
N ASP A 12 -26.80 -26.02 6.51
CA ASP A 12 -26.42 -26.11 7.92
C ASP A 12 -26.36 -24.70 8.54
N ILE A 13 -27.53 -24.13 8.78
CA ILE A 13 -27.72 -22.80 9.37
C ILE A 13 -28.79 -22.84 10.45
N GLU A 14 -28.62 -22.04 11.48
CA GLU A 14 -29.66 -21.60 12.39
C GLU A 14 -30.05 -20.16 12.07
N VAL A 15 -31.31 -19.81 12.22
CA VAL A 15 -31.84 -18.47 11.97
C VAL A 15 -32.44 -17.90 13.25
N ILE A 16 -31.87 -16.83 13.77
CA ILE A 16 -32.30 -16.22 15.02
C ILE A 16 -33.00 -14.91 14.68
N LEU A 17 -34.32 -14.88 14.84
CA LEU A 17 -35.14 -13.70 14.66
C LEU A 17 -35.31 -13.00 16.00
N VAL A 18 -34.93 -11.73 16.08
CA VAL A 18 -35.11 -10.91 17.29
C VAL A 18 -36.00 -9.73 16.96
N ASN A 19 -37.20 -9.72 17.55
CA ASN A 19 -38.14 -8.63 17.41
C ASN A 19 -37.95 -7.63 18.53
N ASP A 20 -37.59 -6.42 18.18
CA ASP A 20 -37.31 -5.29 19.08
C ASP A 20 -38.58 -4.44 19.38
N GLY A 21 -39.67 -5.11 19.74
CA GLY A 21 -40.90 -4.46 20.09
C GLY A 21 -41.64 -3.82 18.91
N SER A 22 -41.62 -4.47 17.73
CA SER A 22 -42.37 -3.97 16.56
C SER A 22 -43.84 -3.88 16.81
N THR A 23 -44.48 -2.78 16.38
CA THR A 23 -45.91 -2.49 16.55
C THR A 23 -46.71 -2.68 15.26
N ASP A 24 -46.08 -3.13 14.19
CA ASP A 24 -46.68 -3.45 12.89
C ASP A 24 -46.95 -4.96 12.73
N GLY A 25 -47.11 -5.45 11.52
CA GLY A 25 -47.33 -6.87 11.24
C GLY A 25 -46.08 -7.79 11.36
N SER A 26 -44.92 -7.29 11.76
CA SER A 26 -43.63 -8.05 11.76
C SER A 26 -43.67 -9.26 12.70
N ASP A 27 -44.31 -9.14 13.89
CA ASP A 27 -44.43 -10.25 14.84
C ASP A 27 -45.17 -11.44 14.22
N ALA A 28 -46.31 -11.16 13.54
CA ALA A 28 -47.11 -12.20 12.90
C ALA A 28 -46.33 -12.92 11.79
N ILE A 29 -45.59 -12.18 10.99
CA ILE A 29 -44.73 -12.75 9.91
C ILE A 29 -43.65 -13.63 10.53
N CYS A 30 -42.97 -13.18 11.56
CA CYS A 30 -41.92 -13.96 12.23
C CYS A 30 -42.46 -15.30 12.77
N ARG A 31 -43.63 -15.28 13.39
CA ARG A 31 -44.31 -16.50 13.91
C ARG A 31 -44.71 -17.44 12.76
N GLU A 32 -45.21 -16.93 11.66
CA GLU A 32 -45.53 -17.74 10.48
C GLU A 32 -44.30 -18.48 9.93
N TYR A 33 -43.14 -17.84 9.88
CA TYR A 33 -41.90 -18.46 9.43
C TYR A 33 -41.35 -19.48 10.45
N LEU A 34 -41.47 -19.18 11.75
CA LEU A 34 -41.11 -20.10 12.83
C LEU A 34 -41.88 -21.44 12.72
N GLU A 35 -43.17 -21.40 12.37
CA GLU A 35 -43.97 -22.61 12.16
C GLU A 35 -43.58 -23.42 10.91
N LYS A 36 -42.94 -22.76 9.92
CA LYS A 36 -42.65 -23.36 8.60
C LYS A 36 -41.21 -23.85 8.45
N ASP A 37 -40.29 -23.46 9.31
CA ASP A 37 -38.89 -23.79 9.20
C ASP A 37 -38.27 -24.01 10.59
N GLU A 38 -37.92 -25.27 10.86
CA GLU A 38 -37.38 -25.71 12.16
C GLU A 38 -36.01 -25.10 12.52
N ARG A 39 -35.31 -24.53 11.54
CA ARG A 39 -34.05 -23.81 11.76
C ARG A 39 -34.23 -22.45 12.41
N ILE A 40 -35.46 -21.94 12.47
CA ILE A 40 -35.78 -20.59 12.95
C ILE A 40 -36.06 -20.64 14.46
N SER A 41 -35.42 -19.74 15.19
CA SER A 41 -35.73 -19.41 16.58
C SER A 41 -36.21 -17.97 16.65
N TYR A 42 -37.23 -17.67 17.47
CA TYR A 42 -37.81 -16.35 17.58
C TYR A 42 -37.79 -15.83 19.02
N PHE A 43 -37.30 -14.60 19.18
CA PHE A 43 -37.19 -13.90 20.46
C PHE A 43 -37.84 -12.52 20.33
N ALA A 44 -38.82 -12.23 21.17
CA ALA A 44 -39.45 -10.92 21.27
C ALA A 44 -39.02 -10.22 22.55
N LYS A 45 -38.74 -8.93 22.48
CA LYS A 45 -38.40 -8.09 23.63
C LYS A 45 -39.01 -6.68 23.50
N GLU A 46 -38.95 -5.91 24.56
CA GLU A 46 -39.25 -4.48 24.50
C GLU A 46 -38.19 -3.77 23.63
N ASN A 47 -38.61 -2.65 23.01
CA ASN A 47 -37.70 -1.87 22.17
C ASN A 47 -36.56 -1.28 23.00
N THR A 48 -35.34 -1.73 22.71
CA THR A 48 -34.11 -1.24 23.33
C THR A 48 -33.02 -0.90 22.28
N GLY A 49 -33.39 -0.87 21.02
CA GLY A 49 -32.54 -0.45 19.88
C GLY A 49 -31.78 -1.59 19.25
N ILE A 50 -31.24 -1.30 18.03
CA ILE A 50 -30.61 -2.25 17.14
C ILE A 50 -29.38 -2.92 17.76
N SER A 51 -28.59 -2.18 18.54
CA SER A 51 -27.39 -2.71 19.22
C SER A 51 -27.72 -3.83 20.19
N ASP A 52 -28.70 -3.61 21.05
CA ASP A 52 -29.14 -4.63 22.00
C ASP A 52 -29.78 -5.82 21.29
N THR A 53 -30.54 -5.56 20.25
CA THR A 53 -31.18 -6.57 19.42
C THR A 53 -30.17 -7.51 18.78
N ARG A 54 -29.09 -6.97 18.16
CA ARG A 54 -28.00 -7.78 17.62
C ARG A 54 -27.22 -8.52 18.72
N ASN A 55 -27.04 -7.89 19.89
CA ASN A 55 -26.39 -8.55 21.04
C ASN A 55 -27.26 -9.71 21.61
N VAL A 56 -28.57 -9.62 21.55
CA VAL A 56 -29.46 -10.74 21.88
C VAL A 56 -29.25 -11.87 20.90
N GLY A 57 -29.22 -11.61 19.59
CA GLY A 57 -28.93 -12.59 18.56
C GLY A 57 -27.61 -13.31 18.79
N ILE A 58 -26.53 -12.56 19.07
CA ILE A 58 -25.20 -13.11 19.37
C ILE A 58 -25.24 -14.07 20.59
N ARG A 59 -25.94 -13.70 21.66
CA ARG A 59 -26.06 -14.56 22.86
C ARG A 59 -26.80 -15.85 22.61
N GLN A 60 -27.72 -15.87 21.65
CA GLN A 60 -28.50 -17.05 21.30
C GLN A 60 -27.81 -17.93 20.25
N ALA A 61 -26.83 -17.38 19.53
CA ALA A 61 -26.12 -18.08 18.46
C ALA A 61 -25.27 -19.24 19.04
N THR A 62 -25.42 -20.43 18.44
CA THR A 62 -24.68 -21.65 18.78
C THR A 62 -23.70 -22.05 17.67
N GLY A 63 -23.90 -21.58 16.44
CA GLY A 63 -23.07 -21.87 15.30
C GLY A 63 -21.62 -21.38 15.48
N GLU A 64 -20.71 -21.97 14.72
CA GLU A 64 -19.29 -21.58 14.74
C GLU A 64 -19.06 -20.20 14.13
N TYR A 65 -19.94 -19.80 13.21
CA TYR A 65 -19.87 -18.53 12.50
C TYR A 65 -21.19 -17.75 12.62
N VAL A 66 -21.10 -16.42 12.50
CA VAL A 66 -22.25 -15.52 12.62
C VAL A 66 -22.28 -14.55 11.44
N THR A 67 -23.46 -14.35 10.87
CA THR A 67 -23.74 -13.26 9.91
C THR A 67 -24.96 -12.48 10.34
N PHE A 68 -25.03 -11.20 9.97
CA PHE A 68 -26.18 -10.32 10.24
C PHE A 68 -26.89 -9.96 8.95
N VAL A 69 -28.22 -10.01 8.97
CA VAL A 69 -29.06 -9.57 7.85
C VAL A 69 -30.13 -8.63 8.41
N ASP A 70 -30.18 -7.41 7.90
CA ASP A 70 -31.18 -6.44 8.30
C ASP A 70 -32.56 -6.82 7.70
N SER A 71 -33.64 -6.57 8.43
CA SER A 71 -34.97 -7.11 8.11
C SER A 71 -35.57 -6.57 6.81
N ASP A 72 -35.09 -5.43 6.34
CA ASP A 72 -35.54 -4.77 5.09
C ASP A 72 -34.71 -5.15 3.88
N ASP A 73 -33.62 -5.86 4.07
CA ASP A 73 -32.69 -6.28 3.04
C ASP A 73 -32.91 -7.75 2.58
N TRP A 74 -32.11 -8.20 1.63
CA TRP A 74 -32.05 -9.61 1.24
C TRP A 74 -30.63 -10.01 0.83
N ILE A 75 -30.40 -11.32 0.78
CA ILE A 75 -29.10 -11.90 0.41
C ILE A 75 -29.23 -12.77 -0.83
N GLU A 76 -28.15 -12.83 -1.61
CA GLU A 76 -28.06 -13.74 -2.76
C GLU A 76 -28.16 -15.20 -2.32
N LYS A 77 -28.65 -16.06 -3.21
CA LYS A 77 -28.91 -17.46 -2.91
C LYS A 77 -27.65 -18.23 -2.45
N THR A 78 -26.48 -17.81 -2.90
CA THR A 78 -25.18 -18.43 -2.61
C THR A 78 -24.38 -17.68 -1.53
N TYR A 79 -24.97 -16.66 -0.89
CA TYR A 79 -24.29 -15.76 0.04
C TYR A 79 -23.53 -16.50 1.14
N ILE A 80 -24.21 -17.39 1.88
CA ILE A 80 -23.59 -18.11 2.99
C ILE A 80 -22.55 -19.11 2.48
N GLU A 81 -22.86 -19.86 1.43
CA GLU A 81 -21.96 -20.84 0.82
C GLU A 81 -20.65 -20.20 0.35
N GLU A 82 -20.73 -19.09 -0.40
CA GLU A 82 -19.54 -18.43 -0.91
C GLU A 82 -18.67 -17.82 0.19
N LEU A 83 -19.30 -17.19 1.19
CA LEU A 83 -18.54 -16.65 2.33
C LEU A 83 -17.89 -17.77 3.16
N TYR A 84 -18.62 -18.85 3.38
CA TYR A 84 -18.12 -20.00 4.12
C TYR A 84 -16.96 -20.69 3.40
N ASP A 85 -17.08 -20.93 2.11
CA ASP A 85 -16.01 -21.53 1.29
C ASP A 85 -14.71 -20.72 1.38
N LYS A 86 -14.82 -19.37 1.28
CA LYS A 86 -13.65 -18.50 1.39
C LYS A 86 -13.09 -18.45 2.81
N LEU A 87 -13.96 -18.50 3.82
CA LEU A 87 -13.52 -18.53 5.21
C LEU A 87 -12.70 -19.80 5.51
N ILE A 88 -13.14 -20.95 5.02
CA ILE A 88 -12.41 -22.21 5.17
C ILE A 88 -11.14 -22.22 4.32
N THR A 89 -11.24 -21.82 3.03
CA THR A 89 -10.10 -21.83 2.10
C THR A 89 -8.93 -20.97 2.59
N TYR A 90 -9.22 -19.79 3.14
CA TYR A 90 -8.19 -18.85 3.59
C TYR A 90 -7.90 -18.94 5.09
N HIS A 91 -8.56 -19.85 5.83
CA HIS A 91 -8.53 -19.91 7.29
C HIS A 91 -8.76 -18.54 7.93
N ALA A 92 -9.76 -17.82 7.40
CA ALA A 92 -10.04 -16.45 7.79
C ALA A 92 -10.90 -16.37 9.05
N ASP A 93 -10.77 -15.28 9.82
CA ASP A 93 -11.66 -14.98 10.94
C ASP A 93 -12.91 -14.23 10.50
N ILE A 94 -12.79 -13.47 9.40
CA ILE A 94 -13.88 -12.72 8.79
C ILE A 94 -13.77 -12.82 7.27
N VAL A 95 -14.91 -13.03 6.61
CA VAL A 95 -15.05 -12.85 5.16
C VAL A 95 -16.11 -11.79 4.92
N ALA A 96 -15.78 -10.76 4.14
CA ALA A 96 -16.67 -9.68 3.77
C ALA A 96 -16.92 -9.68 2.26
N ALA A 97 -18.17 -9.53 1.85
CA ALA A 97 -18.57 -9.34 0.46
C ALA A 97 -19.05 -7.90 0.22
N ASN A 98 -19.05 -7.51 -1.04
CA ASN A 98 -19.67 -6.26 -1.46
C ASN A 98 -21.20 -6.42 -1.60
N TYR A 99 -21.90 -5.35 -1.94
CA TYR A 99 -23.35 -5.28 -1.92
C TYR A 99 -23.92 -4.66 -3.20
N TYR A 100 -25.22 -4.80 -3.39
CA TYR A 100 -26.03 -4.04 -4.34
C TYR A 100 -26.84 -2.97 -3.60
N LEU A 101 -26.93 -1.78 -4.15
CA LEU A 101 -27.82 -0.73 -3.65
C LEU A 101 -29.10 -0.72 -4.50
N PHE A 102 -30.22 -1.07 -3.87
CA PHE A 102 -31.54 -1.08 -4.51
C PHE A 102 -32.41 0.04 -3.95
N ASN A 103 -32.84 0.96 -4.79
CA ASN A 103 -33.80 2.00 -4.43
C ASN A 103 -35.22 1.47 -4.60
N ASP A 104 -35.96 1.39 -3.48
CA ASP A 104 -37.31 0.80 -3.45
C ASP A 104 -38.35 1.68 -4.17
N ALA A 105 -38.22 3.01 -4.05
CA ALA A 105 -39.16 3.94 -4.68
C ALA A 105 -39.11 3.93 -6.21
N GLU A 106 -37.93 3.77 -6.77
CA GLU A 106 -37.71 3.76 -8.21
C GLU A 106 -37.63 2.33 -8.78
N SER A 107 -37.54 1.31 -7.91
CA SER A 107 -37.35 -0.11 -8.27
C SER A 107 -36.10 -0.33 -9.14
N LEU A 108 -35.02 0.39 -8.86
CA LEU A 108 -33.78 0.36 -9.63
C LEU A 108 -32.56 0.05 -8.75
N PHE A 109 -31.60 -0.64 -9.33
CA PHE A 109 -30.27 -0.77 -8.73
C PHE A 109 -29.40 0.44 -9.08
N TYR A 110 -29.02 1.22 -8.08
CA TYR A 110 -28.13 2.37 -8.22
C TYR A 110 -26.66 1.99 -8.18
N PHE A 111 -26.36 0.88 -7.53
CA PHE A 111 -25.02 0.33 -7.47
C PHE A 111 -25.09 -1.18 -7.59
N PHE A 112 -24.33 -1.73 -8.53
CA PHE A 112 -24.10 -3.16 -8.69
C PHE A 112 -22.72 -3.39 -9.31
N MET A 113 -22.21 -4.61 -9.19
CA MET A 113 -20.93 -5.01 -9.79
C MET A 113 -21.15 -6.07 -10.84
N GLY A 114 -20.43 -5.93 -11.96
CA GLY A 114 -20.37 -6.95 -13.00
C GLY A 114 -19.35 -8.03 -12.66
N GLU A 115 -19.46 -9.17 -13.37
CA GLU A 115 -18.50 -10.28 -13.19
C GLU A 115 -17.03 -9.84 -13.47
N GLN A 116 -16.82 -8.90 -14.40
CA GLN A 116 -15.51 -8.35 -14.74
C GLN A 116 -14.86 -7.53 -13.62
N ASP A 117 -15.65 -7.13 -12.60
CA ASP A 117 -15.17 -6.34 -11.47
C ASP A 117 -14.78 -7.22 -10.28
N TYR A 118 -14.96 -8.55 -10.42
CA TYR A 118 -14.67 -9.50 -9.38
C TYR A 118 -13.17 -9.53 -9.06
N TYR A 119 -12.87 -9.45 -7.79
CA TYR A 119 -11.59 -9.85 -7.22
C TYR A 119 -11.80 -10.30 -5.77
N GLU A 120 -10.88 -11.13 -5.28
CA GLU A 120 -10.80 -11.47 -3.87
C GLU A 120 -9.41 -11.12 -3.34
N ARG A 121 -9.34 -10.76 -2.07
CA ARG A 121 -8.08 -10.41 -1.43
C ARG A 121 -8.09 -10.74 0.04
N LEU A 122 -7.01 -11.38 0.47
CA LEU A 122 -6.70 -11.59 1.89
C LEU A 122 -5.97 -10.37 2.44
N TYR A 123 -6.39 -9.92 3.63
CA TYR A 123 -5.83 -8.77 4.33
C TYR A 123 -5.39 -9.15 5.73
N THR A 124 -4.28 -8.59 6.18
CA THR A 124 -4.02 -8.38 7.60
C THR A 124 -4.88 -7.22 8.13
N PRO A 125 -5.10 -7.09 9.45
CA PRO A 125 -5.83 -5.97 10.04
C PRO A 125 -5.28 -4.60 9.60
N VAL A 126 -3.95 -4.43 9.58
CA VAL A 126 -3.28 -3.18 9.16
C VAL A 126 -3.65 -2.81 7.73
N GLN A 127 -3.45 -3.75 6.80
CA GLN A 127 -3.78 -3.54 5.38
C GLN A 127 -5.25 -3.23 5.15
N LEU A 128 -6.14 -3.88 5.90
CA LEU A 128 -7.58 -3.64 5.79
C LEU A 128 -7.96 -2.26 6.30
N ILE A 129 -7.40 -1.84 7.45
CA ILE A 129 -7.67 -0.52 8.04
C ILE A 129 -7.18 0.59 7.11
N ASP A 130 -6.03 0.44 6.49
CA ASP A 130 -5.54 1.35 5.46
C ASP A 130 -6.46 1.41 4.24
N GLY A 131 -7.00 0.27 3.81
CA GLY A 131 -7.94 0.17 2.71
C GLY A 131 -9.38 0.62 3.04
N LEU A 132 -9.72 0.89 4.31
CA LEU A 132 -11.06 1.39 4.69
C LEU A 132 -11.42 2.76 4.10
N TYR A 133 -10.45 3.50 3.57
CA TYR A 133 -10.66 4.82 2.96
C TYR A 133 -10.75 4.77 1.44
N GLU A 134 -10.61 3.59 0.85
CA GLU A 134 -10.79 3.39 -0.59
C GLU A 134 -12.28 3.53 -0.94
N THR A 135 -12.60 4.52 -1.79
CA THR A 135 -13.98 4.76 -2.24
C THR A 135 -14.39 3.91 -3.44
N LYS A 136 -13.42 3.28 -4.11
CA LYS A 136 -13.67 2.43 -5.27
C LYS A 136 -14.64 1.30 -4.92
N PHE A 137 -15.67 1.13 -5.73
CA PHE A 137 -16.73 0.12 -5.54
C PHE A 137 -17.46 0.21 -4.17
N ASN A 138 -17.50 1.36 -3.52
CA ASN A 138 -18.11 1.55 -2.21
C ASN A 138 -17.59 0.58 -1.12
N LYS A 139 -16.38 0.07 -1.28
CA LYS A 139 -15.75 -0.93 -0.40
C LYS A 139 -15.79 -0.54 1.08
N SER A 140 -15.51 0.72 1.39
CA SER A 140 -15.53 1.21 2.79
C SER A 140 -16.90 1.08 3.43
N PHE A 141 -18.01 1.28 2.71
CA PHE A 141 -19.34 1.09 3.23
C PHE A 141 -19.62 -0.40 3.53
N ALA A 142 -19.31 -1.30 2.60
CA ALA A 142 -19.42 -2.74 2.79
C ALA A 142 -18.59 -3.24 3.99
N LEU A 143 -17.36 -2.75 4.15
CA LEU A 143 -16.49 -3.16 5.25
C LEU A 143 -16.92 -2.64 6.61
N LEU A 144 -17.51 -1.45 6.68
CA LEU A 144 -17.91 -0.82 7.95
C LEU A 144 -19.30 -1.20 8.43
N SER A 145 -20.18 -1.75 7.59
CA SER A 145 -21.50 -2.26 7.98
C SER A 145 -21.40 -3.54 8.79
N ALA A 146 -22.38 -3.87 9.62
CA ALA A 146 -22.43 -5.16 10.33
C ALA A 146 -22.77 -6.32 9.41
N TRP A 147 -23.63 -6.08 8.42
CA TRP A 147 -24.07 -7.04 7.41
C TRP A 147 -23.01 -7.29 6.30
N GLY A 148 -23.31 -8.22 5.41
CA GLY A 148 -22.43 -8.55 4.27
C GLY A 148 -21.16 -9.29 4.67
N LYS A 149 -21.10 -9.87 5.85
CA LYS A 149 -19.94 -10.58 6.39
C LYS A 149 -20.30 -11.87 7.08
N LEU A 150 -19.37 -12.80 7.06
CA LEU A 150 -19.38 -13.99 7.91
C LEU A 150 -18.22 -13.87 8.89
N TYR A 151 -18.54 -13.90 10.18
CA TYR A 151 -17.61 -13.73 11.29
C TYR A 151 -17.43 -15.04 12.03
N LYS A 152 -16.22 -15.34 12.48
CA LYS A 152 -16.00 -16.37 13.47
C LYS A 152 -16.67 -15.98 14.79
N ARG A 153 -17.57 -16.83 15.34
CA ARG A 153 -18.37 -16.48 16.51
C ARG A 153 -17.53 -16.14 17.74
N SER A 154 -16.35 -16.77 17.90
CA SER A 154 -15.44 -16.47 19.02
C SER A 154 -15.00 -15.00 19.11
N LEU A 155 -15.02 -14.23 18.01
CA LEU A 155 -14.78 -12.80 18.05
C LEU A 155 -15.78 -12.07 18.95
N PHE A 156 -16.99 -12.59 19.06
CA PHE A 156 -18.04 -12.03 19.89
C PHE A 156 -18.01 -12.51 21.34
N ASP A 157 -17.03 -13.26 21.78
CA ASP A 157 -16.86 -13.58 23.20
C ASP A 157 -16.51 -12.30 23.99
N GLU A 158 -15.74 -11.40 23.41
CA GLU A 158 -15.35 -10.12 23.99
C GLU A 158 -16.01 -8.90 23.33
N LEU A 159 -16.40 -8.99 22.05
CA LEU A 159 -16.98 -7.89 21.30
C LEU A 159 -18.50 -7.83 21.45
N ARG A 160 -19.03 -6.60 21.63
CA ARG A 160 -20.49 -6.33 21.66
C ARG A 160 -20.78 -5.02 20.93
N PHE A 161 -21.98 -4.95 20.32
CA PHE A 161 -22.53 -3.68 19.85
C PHE A 161 -22.75 -2.76 21.04
N SER A 162 -22.28 -1.52 20.94
CA SER A 162 -22.44 -0.52 22.00
C SER A 162 -23.87 0.02 21.99
N LYS A 163 -24.51 0.08 23.17
CA LYS A 163 -25.84 0.65 23.32
C LYS A 163 -25.82 2.16 23.10
N ASP A 164 -26.91 2.70 22.64
CA ASP A 164 -27.18 4.15 22.49
C ASP A 164 -26.18 4.89 21.64
N ARG A 165 -25.63 4.22 20.61
CA ARG A 165 -24.66 4.79 19.68
C ARG A 165 -25.18 4.79 18.25
N ILE A 166 -24.91 5.89 17.57
CA ILE A 166 -25.08 6.04 16.14
C ILE A 166 -23.78 5.56 15.44
N GLY A 167 -23.92 4.66 14.46
CA GLY A 167 -22.77 4.06 13.78
C GLY A 167 -22.10 2.95 14.60
N GLU A 168 -22.89 2.23 15.41
CA GLU A 168 -22.50 1.10 16.24
C GLU A 168 -21.82 -0.02 15.44
N ASP A 169 -22.27 -0.22 14.21
CA ASP A 169 -21.75 -1.20 13.26
C ASP A 169 -20.34 -0.85 12.76
N ARG A 170 -20.09 0.42 12.47
CA ARG A 170 -18.77 0.89 12.03
C ARG A 170 -17.69 0.67 13.09
N PHE A 171 -18.06 0.93 14.34
CA PHE A 171 -17.15 0.78 15.45
C PHE A 171 -16.91 -0.68 15.82
N LEU A 172 -17.98 -1.50 15.78
CA LEU A 172 -17.83 -2.94 15.98
C LEU A 172 -16.97 -3.57 14.88
N SER A 173 -17.24 -3.24 13.61
CA SER A 173 -16.47 -3.77 12.48
C SER A 173 -14.98 -3.45 12.60
N LEU A 174 -14.62 -2.22 13.00
CA LEU A 174 -13.23 -1.85 13.25
C LEU A 174 -12.61 -2.71 14.35
N LYS A 175 -13.29 -2.90 15.49
CA LYS A 175 -12.80 -3.74 16.58
C LYS A 175 -12.66 -5.20 16.14
N ALA A 176 -13.63 -5.73 15.38
CA ALA A 176 -13.59 -7.08 14.88
C ALA A 176 -12.39 -7.30 13.95
N PHE A 177 -12.08 -6.33 13.09
CA PHE A 177 -10.87 -6.39 12.25
C PHE A 177 -9.59 -6.36 13.09
N LEU A 178 -9.50 -5.48 14.09
CA LEU A 178 -8.33 -5.40 14.98
C LEU A 178 -8.13 -6.66 15.84
N SER A 179 -9.21 -7.41 16.10
CA SER A 179 -9.19 -8.68 16.86
C SER A 179 -9.03 -9.91 15.96
N SER A 180 -8.88 -9.72 14.65
CA SER A 180 -8.73 -10.81 13.67
C SER A 180 -7.27 -10.92 13.24
N GLU A 181 -6.85 -12.10 12.82
CA GLU A 181 -5.56 -12.28 12.14
C GLU A 181 -5.70 -12.19 10.63
N ARG A 182 -6.82 -12.65 10.08
CA ARG A 182 -7.06 -12.81 8.65
C ARG A 182 -8.45 -12.37 8.24
N VAL A 183 -8.53 -11.44 7.30
CA VAL A 183 -9.81 -10.96 6.74
C VAL A 183 -9.78 -11.09 5.23
N VAL A 184 -10.77 -11.77 4.66
CA VAL A 184 -10.93 -11.86 3.20
C VAL A 184 -12.00 -10.90 2.73
N TYR A 185 -11.75 -10.19 1.66
CA TYR A 185 -12.73 -9.35 0.99
C TYR A 185 -12.99 -9.86 -0.43
N LEU A 186 -14.28 -10.01 -0.75
CA LEU A 186 -14.77 -10.37 -2.08
C LEU A 186 -15.42 -9.13 -2.71
N ASN A 187 -14.92 -8.67 -3.84
CA ASN A 187 -15.59 -7.63 -4.62
C ASN A 187 -16.73 -8.25 -5.45
N LYS A 188 -17.71 -8.83 -4.76
CA LYS A 188 -18.90 -9.48 -5.33
C LYS A 188 -20.13 -9.06 -4.55
N GLY A 189 -21.16 -8.62 -5.25
CA GLY A 189 -22.44 -8.27 -4.64
C GLY A 189 -23.19 -9.52 -4.22
N LEU A 190 -23.15 -9.82 -2.92
CA LEU A 190 -23.86 -10.96 -2.34
C LEU A 190 -24.94 -10.52 -1.34
N TYR A 191 -24.97 -9.24 -1.00
CA TYR A 191 -25.95 -8.62 -0.11
C TYR A 191 -26.69 -7.50 -0.86
N ALA A 192 -28.00 -7.42 -0.75
CA ALA A 192 -28.80 -6.37 -1.37
C ALA A 192 -29.32 -5.41 -0.30
N TYR A 193 -28.69 -4.24 -0.22
CA TYR A 193 -29.09 -3.15 0.65
C TYR A 193 -30.24 -2.36 0.03
N ARG A 194 -31.39 -2.29 0.73
CA ARG A 194 -32.60 -1.61 0.27
C ARG A 194 -32.69 -0.20 0.83
N GLU A 195 -32.69 0.78 -0.05
CA GLU A 195 -32.94 2.17 0.30
C GLU A 195 -34.43 2.48 0.21
N ARG A 196 -35.05 2.93 1.33
CA ARG A 196 -36.46 3.29 1.41
C ARG A 196 -36.62 4.75 1.81
N THR A 197 -37.71 5.38 1.35
CA THR A 197 -38.15 6.70 1.82
C THR A 197 -38.43 6.63 3.32
N GLY A 198 -37.76 7.48 4.13
CA GLY A 198 -37.87 7.48 5.60
C GLY A 198 -36.93 6.50 6.31
N SER A 199 -35.91 5.94 5.64
CA SER A 199 -34.87 5.16 6.28
C SER A 199 -34.17 5.99 7.36
N PHE A 200 -33.86 5.34 8.47
CA PHE A 200 -33.19 5.97 9.63
C PHE A 200 -31.85 6.63 9.26
N SER A 201 -31.16 6.09 8.29
CA SER A 201 -29.88 6.59 7.79
C SER A 201 -29.94 7.96 7.09
N HIS A 202 -31.14 8.45 6.71
CA HIS A 202 -31.33 9.72 6.00
C HIS A 202 -31.83 10.87 6.89
N THR A 203 -32.07 10.65 8.18
CA THR A 203 -32.59 11.67 9.07
C THR A 203 -31.47 12.32 9.85
N TRP A 204 -31.06 13.53 9.43
CA TRP A 204 -30.10 14.34 10.18
C TRP A 204 -30.83 15.04 11.33
N THR A 205 -30.44 14.74 12.57
CA THR A 205 -30.89 15.46 13.77
C THR A 205 -29.66 16.04 14.50
N GLU A 206 -29.86 17.04 15.34
CA GLU A 206 -28.80 17.63 16.15
C GLU A 206 -28.10 16.58 17.04
N GLU A 207 -28.82 15.57 17.48
CA GLU A 207 -28.33 14.47 18.33
C GLU A 207 -27.33 13.54 17.60
N TRP A 208 -27.44 13.46 16.27
CA TRP A 208 -26.51 12.64 15.45
C TRP A 208 -25.08 13.18 15.43
N ILE A 209 -24.95 14.49 15.53
CA ILE A 209 -23.68 15.16 15.34
C ILE A 209 -22.68 14.81 16.44
N PRO A 210 -23.01 14.96 17.76
CA PRO A 210 -22.11 14.56 18.83
C PRO A 210 -21.74 13.08 18.80
N ALA A 211 -22.72 12.21 18.47
CA ALA A 211 -22.51 10.78 18.41
C ALA A 211 -21.51 10.39 17.29
N LEU A 212 -21.65 10.99 16.10
CA LEU A 212 -20.73 10.77 14.98
C LEU A 212 -19.31 11.28 15.31
N VAL A 213 -19.20 12.46 15.90
CA VAL A 213 -17.93 13.05 16.36
C VAL A 213 -17.26 12.15 17.40
N CYS A 214 -18.00 11.71 18.41
CA CYS A 214 -17.51 10.81 19.46
C CYS A 214 -17.01 9.48 18.86
N THR A 215 -17.74 8.91 17.90
CA THR A 215 -17.32 7.67 17.20
C THR A 215 -15.98 7.86 16.48
N MET A 216 -15.76 9.01 15.85
CA MET A 216 -14.48 9.31 15.17
C MET A 216 -13.33 9.52 16.17
N GLU A 217 -13.58 10.18 17.30
CA GLU A 217 -12.59 10.40 18.35
C GLU A 217 -12.15 9.08 19.01
N GLU A 218 -13.10 8.19 19.29
CA GLU A 218 -12.80 6.86 19.81
C GLU A 218 -12.02 6.00 18.80
N LYS A 219 -12.38 6.11 17.51
CA LYS A 219 -11.62 5.46 16.45
C LYS A 219 -10.17 5.94 16.43
N LEU A 220 -9.95 7.26 16.52
CA LEU A 220 -8.60 7.83 16.59
C LEU A 220 -7.85 7.33 17.83
N ALA A 221 -8.51 7.34 19.01
CA ALA A 221 -7.91 6.87 20.25
C ALA A 221 -7.53 5.37 20.18
N LEU A 222 -8.41 4.54 19.61
CA LEU A 222 -8.16 3.10 19.46
C LEU A 222 -6.97 2.83 18.53
N LEU A 223 -6.94 3.48 17.36
CA LEU A 223 -5.86 3.33 16.39
C LEU A 223 -4.52 3.86 16.95
N ALA A 224 -4.56 5.01 17.66
CA ALA A 224 -3.37 5.56 18.32
C ALA A 224 -2.80 4.59 19.36
N ASN A 225 -3.66 3.98 20.20
CA ASN A 225 -3.25 3.03 21.22
C ASN A 225 -2.65 1.74 20.64
N GLN A 226 -3.04 1.38 19.43
CA GLN A 226 -2.51 0.22 18.70
C GLN A 226 -1.31 0.56 17.81
N GLY A 227 -0.83 1.82 17.82
CA GLY A 227 0.32 2.25 17.02
C GLY A 227 0.04 2.42 15.52
N TYR A 228 -1.25 2.51 15.10
CA TYR A 228 -1.59 2.70 13.69
C TYR A 228 -1.37 4.13 13.22
N PRO A 229 -0.98 4.34 11.95
CA PRO A 229 -0.89 5.67 11.35
C PRO A 229 -2.25 6.40 11.38
N LEU A 230 -2.26 7.63 11.88
CA LEU A 230 -3.51 8.37 12.11
C LEU A 230 -3.89 9.34 10.99
N GLU A 231 -3.01 9.62 10.04
CA GLU A 231 -3.21 10.69 9.06
C GLU A 231 -4.51 10.54 8.26
N LYS A 232 -4.76 9.36 7.69
CA LYS A 232 -5.99 9.10 6.92
C LYS A 232 -7.23 9.28 7.80
N THR A 233 -7.16 8.83 9.05
CA THR A 233 -8.28 8.94 10.00
C THR A 233 -8.48 10.38 10.44
N ILE A 234 -7.43 11.16 10.67
CA ILE A 234 -7.51 12.59 10.97
C ILE A 234 -8.13 13.36 9.79
N ASN A 235 -7.69 13.08 8.57
CA ASN A 235 -8.26 13.70 7.36
C ASN A 235 -9.76 13.38 7.22
N LEU A 236 -10.15 12.13 7.44
CA LEU A 236 -11.56 11.75 7.47
C LEU A 236 -12.33 12.48 8.58
N TYR A 237 -11.76 12.59 9.77
CA TYR A 237 -12.37 13.32 10.89
C TYR A 237 -12.56 14.79 10.54
N GLN A 238 -11.59 15.45 9.93
CA GLN A 238 -11.75 16.82 9.43
C GLN A 238 -12.88 16.94 8.40
N MET A 239 -12.99 15.98 7.47
CA MET A 239 -14.08 15.92 6.49
C MET A 239 -15.45 15.76 7.18
N VAL A 240 -15.54 14.89 8.17
CA VAL A 240 -16.77 14.68 8.97
C VAL A 240 -17.15 15.95 9.70
N LEU A 241 -16.22 16.61 10.41
CA LEU A 241 -16.49 17.88 11.10
C LEU A 241 -16.96 18.96 10.10
N LYS A 242 -16.33 19.07 8.95
CA LYS A 242 -16.72 20.00 7.88
C LYS A 242 -18.14 19.71 7.36
N ALA A 243 -18.47 18.44 7.16
CA ALA A 243 -19.82 18.02 6.74
C ALA A 243 -20.85 18.33 7.84
N CYS A 244 -20.54 18.07 9.11
CA CYS A 244 -21.40 18.43 10.24
C CYS A 244 -21.66 19.94 10.30
N LEU A 245 -20.63 20.78 10.13
CA LEU A 245 -20.78 22.24 10.09
C LEU A 245 -21.65 22.71 8.92
N ALA A 246 -21.48 22.12 7.73
CA ALA A 246 -22.29 22.45 6.56
C ALA A 246 -23.75 22.07 6.75
N ASN A 247 -24.02 20.87 7.27
CA ASN A 247 -25.39 20.41 7.55
C ASN A 247 -26.06 21.19 8.67
N SER A 248 -25.34 21.52 9.75
CA SER A 248 -25.86 22.37 10.83
C SER A 248 -26.32 23.73 10.29
N ARG A 249 -25.53 24.35 9.40
CA ARG A 249 -25.94 25.62 8.74
C ARG A 249 -27.17 25.43 7.87
N PHE A 250 -27.24 24.37 7.09
CA PHE A 250 -28.37 24.08 6.21
C PHE A 250 -29.66 23.90 7.00
N HIS A 251 -29.60 23.36 8.21
CA HIS A 251 -30.73 23.16 9.11
C HIS A 251 -30.95 24.31 10.11
N GLY A 252 -30.22 25.42 10.00
CA GLY A 252 -30.37 26.60 10.87
C GLY A 252 -29.87 26.39 12.31
N LEU A 253 -28.96 25.47 12.53
CA LEU A 253 -28.37 25.12 13.84
C LEU A 253 -27.01 25.81 14.08
N ASP A 254 -26.64 26.82 13.28
CA ASP A 254 -25.37 27.52 13.33
C ASP A 254 -25.14 28.37 14.60
N ASN A 255 -26.15 28.55 15.41
CA ASN A 255 -26.07 29.19 16.74
C ASN A 255 -26.10 28.19 17.90
N SER A 256 -26.10 26.87 17.63
CA SER A 256 -26.20 25.86 18.69
C SER A 256 -24.83 25.64 19.38
N GLU A 257 -24.89 25.15 20.63
CA GLU A 257 -23.67 24.76 21.37
C GLU A 257 -22.89 23.66 20.66
N VAL A 258 -23.57 22.72 20.01
CA VAL A 258 -22.99 21.66 19.21
C VAL A 258 -22.19 22.23 18.03
N TYR A 259 -22.77 23.21 17.32
CA TYR A 259 -22.07 23.88 16.22
C TYR A 259 -20.77 24.58 16.68
N ARG A 260 -20.82 25.26 17.85
CA ARG A 260 -19.65 25.91 18.44
C ARG A 260 -18.55 24.89 18.75
N GLN A 261 -18.88 23.80 19.42
CA GLN A 261 -17.94 22.74 19.80
C GLN A 261 -17.28 22.10 18.56
N ILE A 262 -18.04 21.84 17.49
CA ILE A 262 -17.51 21.30 16.25
C ILE A 262 -16.58 22.29 15.56
N THR A 263 -16.96 23.58 15.59
CA THR A 263 -16.12 24.64 15.02
C THR A 263 -14.76 24.72 15.72
N GLU A 264 -14.74 24.66 17.06
CA GLU A 264 -13.51 24.64 17.85
C GLU A 264 -12.63 23.43 17.52
N LYS A 265 -13.22 22.22 17.45
CA LYS A 265 -12.53 20.98 17.08
C LYS A 265 -11.94 21.07 15.65
N TYR A 266 -12.73 21.55 14.70
CA TYR A 266 -12.28 21.72 13.31
C TYR A 266 -11.13 22.73 13.19
N GLN A 267 -11.22 23.85 13.93
CA GLN A 267 -10.17 24.86 13.95
C GLN A 267 -8.89 24.31 14.57
N ALA A 268 -8.97 23.59 15.71
CA ALA A 268 -7.83 22.98 16.36
C ALA A 268 -7.08 22.01 15.44
N LEU A 269 -7.80 21.16 14.69
CA LEU A 269 -7.21 20.25 13.71
C LEU A 269 -6.68 20.96 12.46
N SER A 270 -7.10 22.20 12.23
CA SER A 270 -6.66 23.03 11.09
C SER A 270 -5.51 23.96 11.44
N LEU A 271 -4.99 23.92 12.67
CA LEU A 271 -3.81 24.68 13.06
C LEU A 271 -2.63 24.26 12.18
N LYS A 272 -2.10 25.22 11.44
CA LYS A 272 -0.92 24.98 10.61
C LYS A 272 0.34 25.03 11.48
N PRO A 273 1.30 24.11 11.28
CA PRO A 273 2.63 24.33 11.81
C PRO A 273 3.15 25.71 11.39
N GLN A 274 3.84 26.42 12.28
CA GLN A 274 4.46 27.71 11.94
C GLN A 274 5.59 27.45 10.94
N PRO A 275 5.63 28.09 9.77
CA PRO A 275 6.73 27.89 8.83
C PRO A 275 8.04 28.43 9.41
N HIS A 276 9.09 27.63 9.33
CA HIS A 276 10.44 28.12 9.63
C HIS A 276 10.91 29.07 8.54
N CYS A 277 11.41 30.25 8.94
CA CYS A 277 11.91 31.30 8.07
C CYS A 277 13.36 31.03 7.63
N GLY A 278 13.58 30.06 6.73
CA GLY A 278 14.88 29.81 6.08
C GLY A 278 14.75 29.71 4.57
N GLU A 279 15.81 30.01 3.82
CA GLU A 279 15.85 29.73 2.39
C GLU A 279 15.67 28.22 2.15
N LYS A 280 14.71 27.87 1.28
CA LYS A 280 14.44 26.48 0.98
C LYS A 280 15.49 25.89 0.03
N ARG A 281 15.81 24.63 0.23
CA ARG A 281 16.76 23.88 -0.60
C ARG A 281 16.02 23.26 -1.78
N ALA A 282 16.52 23.47 -3.00
CA ALA A 282 15.83 23.07 -4.22
C ALA A 282 16.15 21.64 -4.64
N ILE A 283 15.10 20.84 -4.82
CA ILE A 283 15.16 19.53 -5.48
C ILE A 283 14.22 19.55 -6.67
N VAL A 284 14.70 19.12 -7.83
CA VAL A 284 13.94 19.06 -9.08
C VAL A 284 13.65 17.60 -9.44
N LEU A 285 12.41 17.34 -9.75
CA LEU A 285 11.89 16.11 -10.32
C LEU A 285 11.31 16.38 -11.70
N ALA A 286 11.37 15.41 -12.60
CA ALA A 286 10.78 15.52 -13.93
C ALA A 286 9.95 14.27 -14.23
N ALA A 287 8.64 14.46 -14.42
CA ALA A 287 7.73 13.33 -14.66
C ALA A 287 6.42 13.82 -15.29
N ASN A 288 5.72 12.89 -15.95
CA ASN A 288 4.30 13.03 -16.30
C ASN A 288 3.41 12.24 -15.33
N TYR A 289 2.13 12.54 -15.30
CA TYR A 289 1.15 12.04 -14.32
C TYR A 289 1.11 10.50 -14.16
N PRO A 290 1.33 9.67 -15.20
CA PRO A 290 1.44 8.21 -15.02
C PRO A 290 2.54 7.75 -14.05
N TYR A 291 3.53 8.62 -13.75
CA TYR A 291 4.61 8.36 -12.79
C TYR A 291 4.32 8.90 -11.38
N LEU A 292 3.05 9.14 -11.05
CA LEU A 292 2.64 9.74 -9.78
C LEU A 292 3.18 8.99 -8.56
N ASP A 293 3.04 7.66 -8.53
CA ASP A 293 3.46 6.85 -7.38
C ASP A 293 4.98 6.88 -7.19
N GLN A 294 5.73 6.95 -8.29
CA GLN A 294 7.19 7.07 -8.26
C GLN A 294 7.61 8.45 -7.74
N VAL A 295 6.97 9.52 -8.21
CA VAL A 295 7.17 10.88 -7.68
C VAL A 295 6.91 10.92 -6.17
N LEU A 296 5.82 10.30 -5.71
CA LEU A 296 5.48 10.24 -4.29
C LEU A 296 6.51 9.45 -3.48
N ALA A 297 6.97 8.30 -3.97
CA ALA A 297 7.98 7.49 -3.29
C ALA A 297 9.31 8.26 -3.16
N THR A 298 9.77 8.91 -4.25
CA THR A 298 10.97 9.76 -4.24
C THR A 298 10.81 10.93 -3.26
N MET A 299 9.70 11.67 -3.28
CA MET A 299 9.46 12.79 -2.37
C MET A 299 9.42 12.34 -0.91
N LYS A 300 8.76 11.22 -0.60
CA LYS A 300 8.71 10.66 0.75
C LYS A 300 10.11 10.25 1.24
N SER A 301 10.91 9.62 0.39
CA SER A 301 12.28 9.25 0.72
C SER A 301 13.15 10.48 1.03
N VAL A 302 13.05 11.54 0.24
CA VAL A 302 13.73 12.81 0.53
C VAL A 302 13.29 13.38 1.87
N LEU A 303 11.98 13.47 2.12
CA LEU A 303 11.43 14.09 3.32
C LEU A 303 11.58 13.22 4.57
N TYR A 304 11.84 11.94 4.43
CA TYR A 304 12.21 11.08 5.54
C TYR A 304 13.56 11.50 6.15
N HIS A 305 14.48 12.02 5.33
CA HIS A 305 15.82 12.45 5.72
C HIS A 305 16.05 13.97 5.73
N HIS A 306 15.07 14.75 5.27
CA HIS A 306 15.23 16.21 5.11
C HIS A 306 13.99 16.99 5.50
N ARG A 307 14.22 18.25 5.87
CA ARG A 307 13.19 19.28 6.05
C ARG A 307 13.57 20.51 5.23
N ASN A 308 12.65 21.47 5.09
CA ASN A 308 12.88 22.73 4.40
C ASN A 308 13.31 22.55 2.92
N ILE A 309 12.58 21.66 2.21
CA ILE A 309 12.80 21.36 0.78
C ILE A 309 11.75 22.07 -0.06
N ARG A 310 12.18 22.69 -1.15
CA ARG A 310 11.31 23.09 -2.26
C ARG A 310 11.46 22.13 -3.41
N PHE A 311 10.42 21.36 -3.67
CA PHE A 311 10.35 20.53 -4.86
C PHE A 311 9.89 21.34 -6.06
N TYR A 312 10.54 21.16 -7.19
CA TYR A 312 10.12 21.63 -8.49
C TYR A 312 9.77 20.42 -9.33
N LEU A 313 8.50 20.23 -9.70
CA LEU A 313 8.09 19.15 -10.59
C LEU A 313 7.91 19.68 -12.01
N ILE A 314 8.89 19.38 -12.89
CA ILE A 314 8.80 19.71 -14.31
C ILE A 314 7.93 18.65 -14.99
N ASN A 315 6.82 19.08 -15.61
CA ASN A 315 5.81 18.16 -16.11
C ASN A 315 5.02 18.74 -17.30
N GLY A 316 4.30 17.85 -18.01
CA GLY A 316 3.40 18.25 -19.09
C GLY A 316 1.91 18.16 -18.75
N ASP A 317 1.51 17.39 -17.71
CA ASP A 317 0.12 16.96 -17.55
C ASP A 317 -0.39 16.83 -16.12
N PHE A 318 0.41 17.08 -15.08
CA PHE A 318 -0.07 17.01 -13.70
C PHE A 318 -1.16 18.06 -13.45
N PRO A 319 -2.32 17.69 -12.84
CA PRO A 319 -3.38 18.62 -12.53
C PRO A 319 -2.99 19.58 -11.40
N GLN A 320 -3.43 20.84 -11.48
CA GLN A 320 -3.10 21.87 -10.47
C GLN A 320 -3.66 21.53 -9.10
N GLU A 321 -4.78 20.82 -9.04
CA GLU A 321 -5.43 20.36 -7.81
C GLU A 321 -4.53 19.41 -7.02
N TRP A 322 -3.75 18.58 -7.70
CA TRP A 322 -2.78 17.71 -7.05
C TRP A 322 -1.71 18.52 -6.30
N PHE A 323 -1.15 19.58 -6.91
CA PHE A 323 -0.17 20.45 -6.23
C PHE A 323 -0.77 21.15 -5.02
N THR A 324 -2.04 21.60 -5.14
CA THR A 324 -2.76 22.20 -4.02
C THR A 324 -2.95 21.23 -2.86
N GLY A 325 -3.31 19.97 -3.16
CA GLY A 325 -3.43 18.90 -2.18
C GLY A 325 -2.09 18.54 -1.55
N MET A 326 -1.07 18.36 -2.40
CA MET A 326 0.28 17.97 -1.95
C MET A 326 0.89 19.01 -1.01
N ASN A 327 0.78 20.29 -1.33
CA ASN A 327 1.32 21.37 -0.48
C ASN A 327 0.71 21.38 0.93
N ARG A 328 -0.51 20.86 1.13
CA ARG A 328 -1.10 20.69 2.48
C ARG A 328 -0.35 19.63 3.32
N HIS A 329 0.14 18.56 2.68
CA HIS A 329 0.95 17.55 3.35
C HIS A 329 2.36 18.07 3.62
N LEU A 330 2.95 18.84 2.69
CA LEU A 330 4.33 19.28 2.75
C LEU A 330 4.61 20.36 3.81
N VAL A 331 3.59 21.11 4.24
CA VAL A 331 3.72 22.14 5.30
C VAL A 331 4.33 21.56 6.57
N ARG A 332 4.00 20.33 6.97
CA ARG A 332 4.54 19.68 8.17
C ARG A 332 6.05 19.39 8.12
N PHE A 333 6.63 19.45 6.92
CA PHE A 333 8.06 19.28 6.67
C PHE A 333 8.77 20.61 6.39
N ASP A 334 8.13 21.73 6.64
CA ASP A 334 8.60 23.06 6.21
C ASP A 334 8.91 23.13 4.69
N SER A 335 8.22 22.30 3.91
CA SER A 335 8.52 22.08 2.49
C SER A 335 7.33 22.46 1.61
N ASP A 336 7.60 22.62 0.32
CA ASP A 336 6.58 22.90 -0.69
C ASP A 336 6.92 22.26 -2.04
N ILE A 337 5.93 22.24 -2.96
CA ILE A 337 6.12 21.79 -4.34
C ILE A 337 5.56 22.83 -5.32
N VAL A 338 6.35 23.13 -6.35
CA VAL A 338 6.03 24.09 -7.41
C VAL A 338 5.68 23.32 -8.68
N ASN A 339 4.57 23.70 -9.33
CA ASN A 339 4.18 23.21 -10.65
C ASN A 339 5.00 23.90 -11.74
N CYS A 340 5.90 23.17 -12.39
CA CYS A 340 6.72 23.63 -13.50
C CYS A 340 6.20 23.05 -14.81
N ARG A 341 5.07 23.58 -15.29
CA ARG A 341 4.40 23.03 -16.47
C ARG A 341 5.09 23.48 -17.76
N VAL A 342 5.58 22.51 -18.53
CA VAL A 342 6.13 22.73 -19.87
C VAL A 342 4.97 22.88 -20.86
N THR A 343 5.04 23.90 -21.69
CA THR A 343 4.00 24.23 -22.69
C THR A 343 4.16 23.43 -23.98
N SER A 344 3.08 23.28 -24.73
CA SER A 344 3.13 22.62 -26.04
C SER A 344 4.10 23.31 -27.01
N SER A 345 4.27 24.65 -26.92
CA SER A 345 5.23 25.38 -27.76
C SER A 345 6.69 25.05 -27.42
N GLN A 346 7.00 24.79 -26.15
CA GLN A 346 8.33 24.35 -25.72
C GLN A 346 8.61 22.92 -26.19
N ILE A 347 7.61 22.02 -26.12
CA ILE A 347 7.73 20.65 -26.60
C ILE A 347 7.93 20.59 -28.12
N GLN A 348 7.25 21.42 -28.89
CA GLN A 348 7.35 21.47 -30.35
C GLN A 348 8.71 21.93 -30.87
N GLN A 349 9.59 22.43 -30.02
CA GLN A 349 10.97 22.79 -30.40
C GLN A 349 11.85 21.57 -30.70
N TYR A 350 11.47 20.38 -30.17
CA TYR A 350 12.20 19.14 -30.43
C TYR A 350 11.87 18.56 -31.80
N LYS A 351 12.89 18.13 -32.53
CA LYS A 351 12.80 17.49 -33.87
C LYS A 351 13.00 15.98 -33.81
N THR A 352 12.90 15.37 -32.66
CA THR A 352 13.11 13.94 -32.44
C THR A 352 11.79 13.21 -32.21
N ASP A 353 11.72 11.94 -32.56
CA ASP A 353 10.62 11.02 -32.28
C ASP A 353 10.66 10.48 -30.84
N ILE A 354 11.72 10.76 -30.08
CA ILE A 354 11.86 10.37 -28.67
C ILE A 354 10.85 11.18 -27.83
N SER A 355 10.20 10.54 -26.89
CA SER A 355 9.26 11.23 -25.99
C SER A 355 9.91 12.44 -25.32
N TYR A 356 9.27 13.58 -25.38
CA TYR A 356 9.73 14.84 -24.76
C TYR A 356 9.96 14.71 -23.24
N THR A 357 9.33 13.75 -22.60
CA THR A 357 9.45 13.51 -21.15
C THR A 357 10.87 13.26 -20.72
N VAL A 358 11.68 12.67 -21.58
CA VAL A 358 13.11 12.40 -21.37
C VAL A 358 13.91 13.71 -21.24
N PHE A 359 13.47 14.78 -21.93
CA PHE A 359 14.17 16.07 -22.00
C PHE A 359 13.63 17.11 -21.00
N LEU A 360 12.69 16.77 -20.14
CA LEU A 360 12.07 17.74 -19.19
C LEU A 360 13.10 18.39 -18.28
N ARG A 361 14.19 17.68 -17.91
CA ARG A 361 15.27 18.21 -17.06
C ARG A 361 16.02 19.40 -17.70
N TYR A 362 15.93 19.61 -19.02
CA TYR A 362 16.56 20.74 -19.68
C TYR A 362 15.99 22.09 -19.24
N PHE A 363 14.71 22.11 -18.80
CA PHE A 363 14.02 23.34 -18.38
C PHE A 363 14.30 23.74 -16.92
N ILE A 364 15.26 23.12 -16.24
CA ILE A 364 15.60 23.44 -14.84
C ILE A 364 15.89 24.92 -14.68
N SER A 365 16.78 25.48 -15.52
CA SER A 365 17.16 26.89 -15.43
C SER A 365 16.04 27.89 -15.74
N ASP A 366 14.98 27.47 -16.40
CA ASP A 366 13.83 28.32 -16.72
C ASP A 366 12.85 28.46 -15.54
N PHE A 367 12.73 27.40 -14.71
CA PHE A 367 11.76 27.35 -13.64
C PHE A 367 12.35 27.58 -12.24
N VAL A 368 13.60 27.15 -12.01
CA VAL A 368 14.21 27.13 -10.68
C VAL A 368 14.95 28.43 -10.39
N LYS A 369 14.71 29.01 -9.21
CA LYS A 369 15.29 30.30 -8.81
C LYS A 369 16.59 30.15 -8.02
N GLU A 370 16.71 29.07 -7.25
CA GLU A 370 17.86 28.79 -6.41
C GLU A 370 19.13 28.61 -7.25
N GLU A 371 20.28 29.00 -6.70
CA GLU A 371 21.57 28.89 -7.40
C GLU A 371 22.11 27.47 -7.37
N ARG A 372 21.85 26.73 -6.29
CA ARG A 372 22.20 25.33 -6.12
C ARG A 372 20.95 24.46 -6.23
N VAL A 373 21.01 23.43 -7.09
CA VAL A 373 19.88 22.56 -7.38
C VAL A 373 20.34 21.13 -7.40
N ILE A 374 19.58 20.23 -6.78
CA ILE A 374 19.71 18.79 -6.96
C ILE A 374 18.60 18.32 -7.89
N TYR A 375 18.96 17.72 -9.02
CA TYR A 375 18.04 17.01 -9.88
C TYR A 375 18.06 15.51 -9.57
N MET A 376 16.90 14.89 -9.54
CA MET A 376 16.73 13.44 -9.34
C MET A 376 15.70 12.89 -10.30
N ASP A 377 15.98 11.72 -10.88
CA ASP A 377 14.95 10.94 -11.58
C ASP A 377 13.93 10.36 -10.59
N CYS A 378 12.70 10.13 -11.05
CA CYS A 378 11.61 9.65 -10.18
C CYS A 378 11.68 8.14 -9.89
N ASP A 379 12.63 7.43 -10.46
CA ASP A 379 12.93 6.03 -10.16
C ASP A 379 14.09 5.88 -9.15
N MET A 380 14.24 6.88 -8.29
CA MET A 380 15.22 6.91 -7.21
C MET A 380 14.55 6.99 -5.84
N VAL A 381 15.25 6.50 -4.83
CA VAL A 381 14.94 6.76 -3.41
C VAL A 381 16.19 7.17 -2.65
N VAL A 382 16.01 8.11 -1.72
CA VAL A 382 17.05 8.61 -0.81
C VAL A 382 16.97 7.80 0.48
N THR A 383 18.09 7.30 0.95
CA THR A 383 18.20 6.48 2.16
C THR A 383 19.05 7.14 3.25
N GLY A 384 19.57 8.32 2.99
CA GLY A 384 20.41 9.07 3.93
C GLY A 384 20.47 10.56 3.64
N PRO A 385 21.08 11.36 4.53
CA PRO A 385 21.15 12.81 4.37
C PRO A 385 22.01 13.23 3.19
N LEU A 386 21.54 14.28 2.46
CA LEU A 386 22.19 14.90 1.32
C LEU A 386 22.59 16.36 1.59
N ASP A 387 22.61 16.78 2.88
CA ASP A 387 22.75 18.18 3.28
C ASP A 387 24.02 18.86 2.68
N ASP A 388 25.13 18.14 2.65
CA ASP A 388 26.41 18.65 2.13
C ASP A 388 26.33 19.04 0.64
N LEU A 389 25.45 18.40 -0.14
CA LEU A 389 25.33 18.66 -1.58
C LEU A 389 24.71 20.01 -1.90
N PHE A 390 23.88 20.56 -1.00
CA PHE A 390 23.26 21.88 -1.19
C PHE A 390 24.26 23.03 -1.05
N THR A 391 25.39 22.80 -0.38
CA THR A 391 26.39 23.83 -0.06
C THR A 391 27.79 23.52 -0.59
N MET A 392 28.00 22.31 -1.15
CA MET A 392 29.32 21.90 -1.64
C MET A 392 29.89 22.86 -2.68
N ASP A 393 31.19 23.08 -2.64
CA ASP A 393 31.91 23.83 -3.69
C ASP A 393 32.09 22.91 -4.93
N LEU A 394 31.47 23.31 -6.03
CA LEU A 394 31.64 22.63 -7.32
C LEU A 394 32.96 22.99 -8.05
N LYS A 395 33.83 23.78 -7.43
CA LYS A 395 35.13 24.17 -7.97
C LYS A 395 35.07 24.74 -9.39
N GLY A 396 33.97 25.45 -9.71
CA GLY A 396 33.72 26.07 -11.00
C GLY A 396 33.13 25.15 -12.06
N TYR A 397 32.87 23.88 -11.73
CA TYR A 397 32.16 22.97 -12.63
C TYR A 397 30.67 23.29 -12.70
N PRO A 398 30.04 23.27 -13.88
CA PRO A 398 28.62 23.58 -14.07
C PRO A 398 27.66 22.51 -13.53
N VAL A 399 28.18 21.30 -13.34
CA VAL A 399 27.43 20.14 -12.87
C VAL A 399 28.35 19.19 -12.13
N ALA A 400 27.82 18.56 -11.08
CA ALA A 400 28.43 17.40 -10.47
C ALA A 400 27.49 16.18 -10.63
N ALA A 401 28.07 15.02 -10.90
CA ALA A 401 27.33 13.79 -11.15
C ALA A 401 28.14 12.56 -10.76
N VAL A 402 27.51 11.40 -10.69
CA VAL A 402 28.17 10.13 -10.47
C VAL A 402 28.54 9.50 -11.80
N ARG A 403 29.73 8.93 -11.87
CA ARG A 403 30.22 8.21 -13.06
C ARG A 403 29.27 7.07 -13.45
N ASP A 404 28.97 6.94 -14.74
CA ASP A 404 28.23 5.82 -15.29
C ASP A 404 29.17 4.63 -15.54
N TYR A 405 29.19 3.69 -14.62
CA TYR A 405 30.02 2.50 -14.71
C TYR A 405 29.59 1.56 -15.84
N GLY A 406 28.31 1.55 -16.20
CA GLY A 406 27.79 0.85 -17.37
C GLY A 406 28.37 1.44 -18.67
N GLY A 407 28.45 2.77 -18.74
CA GLY A 407 29.11 3.49 -19.85
C GLY A 407 30.55 3.07 -20.07
N ARG A 408 31.31 2.92 -18.97
CA ARG A 408 32.69 2.44 -19.03
C ARG A 408 32.81 1.00 -19.52
N VAL A 409 31.96 0.10 -19.02
CA VAL A 409 32.03 -1.33 -19.36
C VAL A 409 31.50 -1.60 -20.77
N PHE A 410 30.35 -1.00 -21.14
CA PHE A 410 29.71 -1.30 -22.42
C PHE A 410 30.13 -0.39 -23.57
N TYR A 411 30.49 0.86 -23.31
CA TYR A 411 30.78 1.87 -24.33
C TYR A 411 32.24 2.34 -24.32
N HIS A 412 33.06 1.88 -23.35
CA HIS A 412 34.43 2.31 -23.14
C HIS A 412 34.64 3.83 -23.08
N ARG A 413 33.65 4.54 -22.46
CA ARG A 413 33.65 6.00 -22.30
C ARG A 413 33.55 6.39 -20.84
N GLU A 414 34.27 7.43 -20.44
CA GLU A 414 34.16 8.06 -19.14
C GLU A 414 33.03 9.08 -19.20
N ILE A 415 31.82 8.64 -18.88
CA ILE A 415 30.58 9.45 -18.87
C ILE A 415 29.95 9.41 -17.48
N PHE A 416 29.09 10.39 -17.19
CA PHE A 416 28.30 10.40 -15.99
C PHE A 416 26.86 9.94 -16.24
N ASN A 417 26.24 9.40 -15.20
CA ASN A 417 24.81 9.08 -15.22
C ASN A 417 23.99 10.35 -14.94
N ALA A 418 23.04 10.64 -15.81
CA ALA A 418 22.25 11.88 -15.77
C ALA A 418 21.05 11.83 -14.80
N GLY A 419 20.81 10.72 -14.10
CA GLY A 419 19.67 10.57 -13.19
C GLY A 419 19.81 11.33 -11.88
N PHE A 420 21.04 11.63 -11.44
CA PHE A 420 21.30 12.44 -10.25
C PHE A 420 22.35 13.50 -10.55
N LEU A 421 21.97 14.76 -10.44
CA LEU A 421 22.83 15.89 -10.79
C LEU A 421 22.80 16.95 -9.68
N VAL A 422 23.97 17.46 -9.30
CA VAL A 422 24.10 18.69 -8.50
C VAL A 422 24.52 19.82 -9.44
N ILE A 423 23.67 20.82 -9.60
CA ILE A 423 23.75 21.81 -10.67
C ILE A 423 24.11 23.19 -10.11
N ASP A 424 25.08 23.86 -10.75
CA ASP A 424 25.25 25.32 -10.66
C ASP A 424 24.21 26.00 -11.56
N ASN A 425 23.05 26.31 -10.99
CA ASN A 425 21.94 26.87 -11.75
C ASN A 425 22.17 28.33 -12.14
N ALA A 426 23.03 29.04 -11.43
CA ALA A 426 23.46 30.37 -11.85
C ALA A 426 24.24 30.33 -13.17
N TYR A 427 25.15 29.37 -13.30
CA TYR A 427 25.86 29.09 -14.55
C TYR A 427 24.87 28.66 -15.65
N TRP A 428 23.95 27.71 -15.37
CA TRP A 428 22.98 27.23 -16.35
C TRP A 428 22.09 28.35 -16.88
N ARG A 429 21.59 29.25 -16.02
CA ARG A 429 20.83 30.45 -16.43
C ARG A 429 21.67 31.39 -17.28
N ALA A 430 22.90 31.71 -16.85
CA ALA A 430 23.78 32.63 -17.57
C ALA A 430 24.15 32.12 -18.97
N LYS A 431 24.20 30.82 -19.16
CA LYS A 431 24.48 30.16 -20.44
C LYS A 431 23.26 29.79 -21.26
N GLN A 432 22.03 30.11 -20.77
CA GLN A 432 20.77 29.74 -21.43
C GLN A 432 20.74 28.25 -21.77
N MET A 433 21.13 27.39 -20.78
CA MET A 433 21.35 25.95 -21.00
C MET A 433 20.12 25.22 -21.54
N SER A 434 18.91 25.63 -21.18
CA SER A 434 17.67 25.03 -21.73
C SER A 434 17.65 25.10 -23.25
N GLN A 435 17.87 26.30 -23.80
CA GLN A 435 17.89 26.54 -25.25
C GLN A 435 19.07 25.79 -25.90
N TYR A 436 20.24 25.88 -25.30
CA TYR A 436 21.44 25.24 -25.84
C TYR A 436 21.31 23.71 -25.91
N LEU A 437 20.77 23.06 -24.87
CA LEU A 437 20.54 21.60 -24.83
C LEU A 437 19.49 21.18 -25.87
N ILE A 438 18.45 21.99 -26.12
CA ILE A 438 17.46 21.73 -27.17
C ILE A 438 18.12 21.79 -28.56
N GLU A 439 18.97 22.79 -28.81
CA GLU A 439 19.71 22.94 -30.07
C GLU A 439 20.63 21.76 -30.32
N MET A 440 21.41 21.36 -29.30
CA MET A 440 22.28 20.20 -29.35
C MET A 440 21.49 18.91 -29.61
N THR A 441 20.35 18.72 -28.95
CA THR A 441 19.47 17.57 -29.18
C THR A 441 18.99 17.53 -30.62
N ASN A 442 18.52 18.65 -31.16
CA ASN A 442 18.02 18.73 -32.53
C ASN A 442 19.10 18.47 -33.58
N GLU A 443 20.36 18.73 -33.25
CA GLU A 443 21.51 18.49 -34.14
C GLU A 443 21.99 17.02 -34.08
N TRP A 444 21.91 16.38 -32.89
CA TRP A 444 22.61 15.12 -32.64
C TRP A 444 21.71 13.92 -32.30
N HIS A 445 20.36 14.10 -32.15
CA HIS A 445 19.43 13.05 -31.66
C HIS A 445 19.49 11.73 -32.44
N ASP A 446 19.82 11.77 -33.72
CA ASP A 446 19.91 10.61 -34.61
C ASP A 446 21.28 9.89 -34.55
N ARG A 447 22.25 10.43 -33.78
CA ARG A 447 23.62 9.95 -33.63
C ARG A 447 23.98 9.54 -32.20
N VAL A 448 23.03 9.69 -31.26
CA VAL A 448 23.25 9.36 -29.85
C VAL A 448 22.39 8.17 -29.43
N ASP A 449 22.92 7.36 -28.52
CA ASP A 449 22.31 6.10 -28.09
C ASP A 449 21.56 6.16 -26.77
N GLN A 450 21.85 7.16 -25.93
CA GLN A 450 21.26 7.34 -24.59
C GLN A 450 20.50 8.68 -24.44
N ALA A 451 19.84 9.13 -25.50
CA ALA A 451 18.99 10.32 -25.51
C ALA A 451 19.64 11.54 -24.82
N ASP A 452 19.00 12.07 -23.77
CA ASP A 452 19.43 13.26 -23.03
C ASP A 452 20.75 13.04 -22.26
N GLN A 453 21.01 11.82 -21.75
CA GLN A 453 22.29 11.52 -21.09
C GLN A 453 23.48 11.70 -22.03
N SER A 454 23.35 11.24 -23.28
CA SER A 454 24.40 11.41 -24.28
C SER A 454 24.64 12.89 -24.60
N ILE A 455 23.57 13.67 -24.76
CA ILE A 455 23.67 15.13 -25.03
C ILE A 455 24.33 15.85 -23.86
N LEU A 456 23.93 15.57 -22.62
CA LEU A 456 24.53 16.18 -21.43
C LEU A 456 26.03 15.83 -21.32
N ASN A 457 26.40 14.59 -21.59
CA ASN A 457 27.79 14.16 -21.58
C ASN A 457 28.64 14.78 -22.71
N MET A 458 28.04 15.07 -23.88
CA MET A 458 28.68 15.84 -24.95
C MET A 458 28.91 17.29 -24.55
N VAL A 459 27.88 17.94 -23.99
CA VAL A 459 27.94 19.35 -23.60
C VAL A 459 28.91 19.59 -22.44
N PHE A 460 28.99 18.68 -21.50
CA PHE A 460 29.83 18.79 -20.32
C PHE A 460 31.09 17.87 -20.40
N GLU A 461 31.50 17.45 -21.58
CA GLU A 461 32.67 16.60 -21.77
C GLU A 461 33.87 17.20 -21.03
N ASN A 462 34.51 16.41 -20.14
CA ASN A 462 35.60 16.84 -19.27
C ASN A 462 35.35 18.08 -18.41
N ASN A 463 34.09 18.51 -18.25
CA ASN A 463 33.70 19.71 -17.51
C ASN A 463 32.56 19.40 -16.49
N TRP A 464 32.76 18.37 -15.70
CA TRP A 464 31.86 17.98 -14.61
C TRP A 464 32.67 17.49 -13.39
N TYR A 465 32.10 17.66 -12.19
CA TYR A 465 32.68 17.19 -10.93
C TYR A 465 32.18 15.79 -10.60
N GLU A 466 33.10 14.86 -10.32
CA GLU A 466 32.72 13.48 -9.97
C GLU A 466 32.28 13.37 -8.52
N LEU A 467 31.06 12.85 -8.32
CA LEU A 467 30.47 12.54 -7.03
C LEU A 467 30.76 11.08 -6.62
N PRO A 468 30.78 10.79 -5.31
CA PRO A 468 30.85 9.42 -4.79
C PRO A 468 29.72 8.52 -5.32
N PHE A 469 30.02 7.24 -5.50
CA PHE A 469 29.12 6.27 -6.12
C PHE A 469 27.80 6.05 -5.31
N ASP A 470 27.83 6.21 -3.98
CA ASP A 470 26.67 6.07 -3.09
C ASP A 470 25.58 7.13 -3.32
N LEU A 471 25.86 8.21 -4.05
CA LEU A 471 24.93 9.27 -4.40
C LEU A 471 24.11 9.00 -5.68
N ASN A 472 24.45 7.96 -6.41
CA ASN A 472 23.65 7.46 -7.55
C ASN A 472 23.99 5.99 -7.78
N HIS A 473 23.66 5.18 -6.78
CA HIS A 473 23.92 3.75 -6.84
C HIS A 473 22.92 3.07 -7.77
N VAL A 474 23.38 2.86 -9.03
CA VAL A 474 22.61 2.15 -10.03
C VAL A 474 22.54 0.68 -9.64
N VAL A 475 21.38 0.24 -9.23
CA VAL A 475 21.15 -1.07 -8.60
C VAL A 475 21.62 -2.26 -9.47
N LEU A 476 21.54 -2.14 -10.80
CA LEU A 476 22.02 -3.17 -11.73
C LEU A 476 23.55 -3.19 -11.92
N HIS A 477 24.25 -2.14 -11.52
CA HIS A 477 25.68 -1.99 -11.80
C HIS A 477 26.59 -2.43 -10.65
N ASN A 478 26.06 -2.96 -9.56
CA ASN A 478 26.83 -3.37 -8.38
C ASN A 478 28.00 -4.30 -8.70
N HIS A 479 27.83 -5.19 -9.68
CA HIS A 479 28.85 -6.16 -10.07
C HIS A 479 29.97 -5.57 -10.98
N PHE A 480 29.83 -4.30 -11.40
CA PHE A 480 30.86 -3.61 -12.18
C PHE A 480 31.74 -2.71 -11.33
N THR A 481 31.48 -2.62 -10.02
CA THR A 481 32.21 -1.74 -9.12
C THR A 481 32.67 -2.50 -7.88
N ASP A 482 33.84 -2.11 -7.36
CA ASP A 482 34.32 -2.56 -6.04
C ASP A 482 33.72 -1.68 -4.90
N TYR A 483 32.54 -1.09 -5.14
CA TYR A 483 31.90 -0.20 -4.19
C TYR A 483 31.57 -0.94 -2.90
N GLN A 484 31.97 -0.34 -1.79
CA GLN A 484 31.58 -0.76 -0.44
C GLN A 484 30.76 0.35 0.21
N ILE A 485 29.71 -0.04 0.90
CA ILE A 485 28.86 0.90 1.65
C ILE A 485 29.74 1.56 2.73
N PRO A 486 29.72 2.89 2.85
CA PRO A 486 30.51 3.59 3.86
C PRO A 486 30.21 3.13 5.30
N GLU A 487 31.22 3.21 6.18
CA GLU A 487 31.03 2.88 7.59
C GLU A 487 29.91 3.73 8.21
N GLY A 488 29.03 3.09 8.98
CA GLY A 488 27.86 3.73 9.62
C GLY A 488 26.63 3.86 8.72
N GLN A 489 26.64 3.27 7.53
CA GLN A 489 25.49 3.16 6.63
C GLN A 489 25.18 1.69 6.34
N GLU A 490 23.90 1.36 6.23
CA GLU A 490 23.46 0.03 5.82
C GLU A 490 23.08 0.01 4.34
N PHE A 491 22.75 1.18 3.78
CA PHE A 491 22.36 1.35 2.38
C PHE A 491 23.17 2.45 1.69
N PRO A 492 23.37 2.39 0.35
CA PRO A 492 23.86 3.54 -0.43
C PRO A 492 22.91 4.72 -0.26
N LYS A 493 23.42 5.97 -0.17
CA LYS A 493 22.59 7.18 0.12
C LYS A 493 21.47 7.44 -0.90
N VAL A 494 21.67 7.06 -2.16
CA VAL A 494 20.66 7.18 -3.20
C VAL A 494 20.67 5.92 -4.05
N LEU A 495 19.57 5.22 -4.07
CA LEU A 495 19.33 4.05 -4.92
C LEU A 495 18.64 4.46 -6.21
N HIS A 496 19.16 4.02 -7.36
CA HIS A 496 18.62 4.30 -8.67
C HIS A 496 18.21 3.01 -9.39
N TYR A 497 16.92 2.83 -9.60
CA TYR A 497 16.33 1.64 -10.21
C TYR A 497 16.24 1.76 -11.72
N LEU A 498 17.40 1.75 -12.40
CA LEU A 498 17.45 1.75 -13.87
C LEU A 498 16.81 0.48 -14.45
N SER A 499 16.60 0.49 -15.78
CA SER A 499 16.06 -0.60 -16.60
C SER A 499 14.54 -0.79 -16.54
N HIS A 500 14.06 -1.77 -17.30
CA HIS A 500 12.65 -2.18 -17.35
C HIS A 500 12.21 -3.02 -16.13
N ARG A 501 13.13 -3.45 -15.26
CA ARG A 501 12.86 -4.25 -14.06
C ARG A 501 12.69 -3.34 -12.85
N LYS A 502 11.56 -2.64 -12.78
CA LYS A 502 11.31 -1.67 -11.72
C LYS A 502 10.77 -2.34 -10.45
N PRO A 503 11.11 -1.86 -9.24
CA PRO A 503 10.69 -2.46 -7.97
C PRO A 503 9.18 -2.45 -7.76
N TRP A 504 8.44 -1.55 -8.39
CA TRP A 504 6.98 -1.44 -8.29
C TRP A 504 6.20 -2.42 -9.16
N PHE A 505 6.85 -3.13 -10.07
CA PHE A 505 6.15 -4.19 -10.81
C PHE A 505 5.96 -5.42 -9.93
N PRO A 506 4.78 -6.07 -9.95
CA PRO A 506 4.49 -7.22 -9.10
C PRO A 506 5.50 -8.35 -9.22
N LEU A 507 6.00 -8.60 -10.43
CA LEU A 507 6.90 -9.71 -10.77
C LEU A 507 8.33 -9.25 -11.10
N ALA A 508 8.75 -8.06 -10.67
CA ALA A 508 10.07 -7.55 -11.01
C ALA A 508 11.17 -8.17 -10.14
N ALA A 509 12.19 -8.70 -10.78
CA ALA A 509 13.43 -9.13 -10.14
C ALA A 509 14.38 -7.93 -10.02
N GLN A 510 14.49 -7.34 -8.83
CA GLN A 510 15.30 -6.16 -8.55
C GLN A 510 15.83 -6.19 -7.12
N THR A 511 17.11 -5.85 -6.92
CA THR A 511 17.73 -5.68 -5.60
C THR A 511 17.16 -4.43 -4.89
N TYR A 512 17.26 -4.38 -3.56
CA TYR A 512 16.72 -3.29 -2.73
C TYR A 512 15.23 -2.98 -2.98
N ARG A 513 14.46 -3.98 -3.43
CA ARG A 513 13.04 -3.83 -3.71
C ARG A 513 12.28 -3.40 -2.45
N ASP A 514 12.58 -3.99 -1.30
CA ASP A 514 11.93 -3.71 -0.02
C ASP A 514 12.16 -2.25 0.42
N VAL A 515 13.30 -1.65 0.09
CA VAL A 515 13.60 -0.24 0.37
C VAL A 515 12.69 0.70 -0.40
N TRP A 516 12.43 0.42 -1.69
CA TRP A 516 11.50 1.23 -2.47
C TRP A 516 10.08 1.13 -1.91
N TRP A 517 9.63 -0.09 -1.61
CA TRP A 517 8.30 -0.33 -1.07
C TRP A 517 8.12 0.26 0.32
N PHE A 518 9.14 0.32 1.16
CA PHE A 518 9.12 1.03 2.43
C PHE A 518 8.65 2.47 2.23
N TYR A 519 9.35 3.26 1.39
CA TYR A 519 8.96 4.66 1.16
C TYR A 519 7.63 4.81 0.42
N ALA A 520 7.33 3.95 -0.53
CA ALA A 520 6.09 4.01 -1.29
C ALA A 520 4.85 3.84 -0.39
N GLN A 521 4.93 2.95 0.61
CA GLN A 521 3.84 2.61 1.51
C GLN A 521 3.70 3.55 2.71
N LEU A 522 4.73 4.29 3.10
CA LEU A 522 4.65 5.23 4.22
C LEU A 522 3.49 6.22 4.05
N ASP A 523 2.73 6.42 5.09
CA ASP A 523 1.86 7.60 5.18
C ASP A 523 2.68 8.85 5.47
N TRP A 524 2.13 10.04 5.13
CA TRP A 524 2.83 11.31 5.38
C TRP A 524 3.13 11.57 6.86
N SER A 525 2.34 11.00 7.78
CA SER A 525 2.63 11.03 9.22
C SER A 525 3.86 10.19 9.58
N GLU A 526 3.99 9.02 8.96
CA GLU A 526 5.13 8.11 9.19
C GLU A 526 6.43 8.69 8.63
N VAL A 527 6.38 9.36 7.48
CA VAL A 527 7.54 10.10 6.94
C VAL A 527 8.08 11.11 7.96
N SER A 528 7.22 11.69 8.81
CA SER A 528 7.64 12.64 9.84
C SER A 528 8.24 12.01 11.09
N ASN A 529 8.13 10.68 11.26
CA ASN A 529 8.61 9.98 12.46
C ASN A 529 10.14 9.96 12.59
N ASN A 530 10.88 10.06 11.47
CA ASN A 530 12.33 10.24 11.53
C ASN A 530 12.68 11.68 11.90
N VAL A 531 12.52 12.01 13.19
CA VAL A 531 12.75 13.36 13.73
C VAL A 531 14.22 13.76 13.63
N ASP A 532 15.12 12.81 13.89
CA ASP A 532 16.56 13.05 13.91
C ASP A 532 17.21 12.97 12.53
N LEU A 533 16.43 12.67 11.48
CA LEU A 533 16.84 12.62 10.08
C LEU A 533 18.04 11.68 9.82
N TYR A 534 18.14 10.60 10.58
CA TYR A 534 19.22 9.61 10.43
C TYR A 534 19.08 8.81 9.12
N PRO A 535 20.17 8.18 8.63
CA PRO A 535 20.13 7.27 7.50
C PRO A 535 19.19 6.09 7.73
N LEU A 536 18.57 5.56 6.68
CA LEU A 536 17.73 4.37 6.75
C LEU A 536 18.52 3.18 7.27
N ARG A 537 17.90 2.41 8.16
CA ARG A 537 18.45 1.18 8.76
C ARG A 537 17.52 0.01 8.50
N GLU A 538 18.02 -1.19 8.58
CA GLU A 538 17.20 -2.40 8.44
C GLU A 538 16.06 -2.45 9.49
N VAL A 539 16.31 -1.97 10.71
CA VAL A 539 15.29 -1.89 11.76
C VAL A 539 14.12 -0.95 11.39
N ASP A 540 14.33 0.03 10.55
CA ASP A 540 13.26 0.93 10.09
C ASP A 540 12.37 0.24 9.06
N LEU A 541 12.93 -0.68 8.26
CA LEU A 541 12.16 -1.54 7.35
C LEU A 541 11.32 -2.56 8.12
N TYR A 542 11.81 -3.04 9.26
CA TYR A 542 11.24 -4.12 10.04
C TYR A 542 11.25 -3.76 11.55
N PRO A 543 10.37 -2.86 12.00
CA PRO A 543 10.40 -2.36 13.39
C PRO A 543 10.09 -3.44 14.44
N GLU A 544 9.38 -4.49 14.09
CA GLU A 544 9.10 -5.65 14.95
C GLU A 544 10.14 -6.78 14.79
N GLY A 545 11.25 -6.48 14.12
CA GLY A 545 12.21 -7.47 13.66
C GLY A 545 11.80 -8.06 12.31
N ARG A 546 12.81 -8.43 11.52
CA ARG A 546 12.57 -9.04 10.21
C ARG A 546 11.80 -10.36 10.39
N PRO A 547 10.64 -10.53 9.71
CA PRO A 547 9.90 -11.77 9.79
C PRO A 547 10.75 -12.95 9.29
N LEU A 548 10.54 -14.13 9.86
CA LEU A 548 11.18 -15.33 9.36
C LEU A 548 10.88 -15.46 7.86
N THR A 549 11.91 -15.57 7.05
CA THR A 549 11.80 -15.53 5.60
C THR A 549 12.26 -16.85 5.00
N CYS A 550 11.36 -17.50 4.27
CA CYS A 550 11.62 -18.72 3.50
C CYS A 550 11.90 -18.34 2.03
N LEU A 551 13.04 -18.78 1.51
CA LEU A 551 13.36 -18.70 0.08
C LEU A 551 12.92 -20.00 -0.61
N VAL A 552 12.18 -19.85 -1.70
CA VAL A 552 11.86 -20.95 -2.63
C VAL A 552 12.49 -20.59 -3.97
N TYR A 553 13.48 -21.35 -4.39
CA TYR A 553 14.12 -21.16 -5.70
C TYR A 553 13.58 -22.19 -6.70
N THR A 554 12.96 -21.75 -7.80
CA THR A 554 12.24 -22.67 -8.69
C THR A 554 12.54 -22.48 -10.17
N SER A 555 12.57 -23.61 -10.89
CA SER A 555 12.60 -23.68 -12.36
C SER A 555 11.27 -24.19 -12.95
N VAL A 556 10.24 -24.42 -12.11
CA VAL A 556 8.92 -24.91 -12.51
C VAL A 556 7.82 -24.01 -11.98
N ALA A 557 6.64 -24.11 -12.57
CA ALA A 557 5.47 -23.33 -12.19
C ALA A 557 4.71 -23.91 -10.97
N GLU A 558 4.63 -25.24 -10.89
CA GLU A 558 3.91 -25.93 -9.82
C GLU A 558 4.90 -26.47 -8.79
N ILE A 559 4.72 -26.10 -7.54
CA ILE A 559 5.52 -26.53 -6.41
C ILE A 559 4.58 -27.20 -5.41
N PRO A 560 4.80 -28.50 -5.11
CA PRO A 560 3.93 -29.26 -4.22
C PRO A 560 3.77 -28.58 -2.85
N HIS A 561 2.54 -28.46 -2.38
CA HIS A 561 2.18 -27.95 -1.05
C HIS A 561 2.65 -26.52 -0.72
N LEU A 562 3.18 -25.76 -1.69
CA LEU A 562 3.68 -24.41 -1.42
C LEU A 562 2.54 -23.49 -0.95
N GLU A 563 1.39 -23.51 -1.63
CA GLU A 563 0.25 -22.69 -1.26
C GLU A 563 -0.32 -23.08 0.11
N ASP A 564 -0.41 -24.39 0.42
CA ASP A 564 -0.84 -24.88 1.72
C ASP A 564 0.07 -24.37 2.85
N MET A 565 1.41 -24.38 2.63
CA MET A 565 2.39 -23.86 3.58
C MET A 565 2.27 -22.34 3.77
N ILE A 566 2.09 -21.58 2.68
CA ILE A 566 1.90 -20.13 2.71
C ILE A 566 0.66 -19.78 3.56
N GLN A 567 -0.44 -20.48 3.34
CA GLN A 567 -1.68 -20.29 4.09
C GLN A 567 -1.53 -20.60 5.58
N ARG A 568 -0.79 -21.67 5.89
CA ARG A 568 -0.58 -22.11 7.27
C ARG A 568 0.40 -21.21 8.05
N LEU A 569 1.25 -20.47 7.35
CA LEU A 569 2.33 -19.65 7.91
C LEU A 569 2.17 -18.15 7.56
N PRO A 570 1.07 -17.50 7.97
CA PRO A 570 0.78 -16.10 7.58
C PRO A 570 1.83 -15.09 8.08
N ASN A 571 2.55 -15.43 9.15
CA ASN A 571 3.58 -14.60 9.76
C ASN A 571 5.01 -14.96 9.31
N VAL A 572 5.14 -15.78 8.28
CA VAL A 572 6.41 -16.14 7.63
C VAL A 572 6.41 -15.57 6.23
N CYS A 573 7.44 -14.84 5.85
CA CYS A 573 7.59 -14.33 4.50
C CYS A 573 8.07 -15.40 3.54
N PHE A 574 7.47 -15.48 2.36
CA PHE A 574 7.91 -16.36 1.28
C PHE A 574 8.44 -15.54 0.12
N LYS A 575 9.72 -15.68 -0.18
CA LYS A 575 10.37 -15.13 -1.38
C LYS A 575 10.50 -16.24 -2.41
N ILE A 576 9.72 -16.15 -3.49
CA ILE A 576 9.70 -17.17 -4.56
C ILE A 576 10.53 -16.63 -5.72
N ALA A 577 11.68 -17.24 -5.94
CA ALA A 577 12.66 -16.86 -6.94
C ALA A 577 12.56 -17.79 -8.17
N ALA A 578 11.85 -17.34 -9.22
CA ALA A 578 11.58 -18.13 -10.41
C ALA A 578 12.57 -17.85 -11.55
N ARG A 579 13.32 -18.86 -11.98
CA ARG A 579 14.20 -18.81 -13.18
C ARG A 579 13.38 -18.79 -14.48
N VAL A 580 12.14 -19.25 -14.42
CA VAL A 580 11.20 -19.26 -15.55
C VAL A 580 10.37 -17.99 -15.61
N LEU A 581 9.72 -17.73 -16.74
CA LEU A 581 8.64 -16.76 -16.80
C LEU A 581 7.53 -17.24 -15.88
N VAL A 582 7.04 -16.36 -15.03
CA VAL A 582 6.03 -16.70 -14.03
C VAL A 582 4.71 -17.01 -14.72
N SER A 583 4.20 -18.21 -14.46
CA SER A 583 2.88 -18.66 -14.91
C SER A 583 1.77 -18.07 -14.04
N ASP A 584 0.53 -18.25 -14.48
CA ASP A 584 -0.66 -17.83 -13.72
C ASP A 584 -0.71 -18.53 -12.34
N GLU A 585 -0.21 -19.76 -12.24
CA GLU A 585 -0.15 -20.53 -10.99
C GLU A 585 0.76 -19.88 -9.94
N LEU A 586 1.95 -19.43 -10.35
CA LEU A 586 2.82 -18.70 -9.42
C LEU A 586 2.33 -17.26 -9.17
N ALA A 587 1.77 -16.61 -10.20
CA ALA A 587 1.25 -15.24 -10.08
C ALA A 587 0.05 -15.15 -9.11
N ARG A 588 -0.81 -16.17 -9.05
CA ARG A 588 -1.93 -16.19 -8.10
C ARG A 588 -1.50 -16.17 -6.64
N LEU A 589 -0.28 -16.63 -6.31
CA LEU A 589 0.25 -16.60 -4.95
C LEU A 589 0.49 -15.17 -4.44
N LEU A 590 0.49 -14.15 -5.32
CA LEU A 590 0.53 -12.74 -4.94
C LEU A 590 -0.75 -12.26 -4.23
N VAL A 591 -1.80 -13.06 -4.16
CA VAL A 591 -2.97 -12.78 -3.31
C VAL A 591 -2.59 -12.76 -1.82
N TYR A 592 -1.56 -13.54 -1.45
CA TYR A 592 -1.08 -13.63 -0.07
C TYR A 592 -0.13 -12.48 0.25
N PRO A 593 -0.37 -11.72 1.35
CA PRO A 593 0.43 -10.54 1.69
C PRO A 593 1.87 -10.87 2.09
N ASN A 594 2.12 -12.10 2.51
CA ASN A 594 3.43 -12.61 2.93
C ASN A 594 4.23 -13.25 1.79
N VAL A 595 3.82 -13.06 0.53
CA VAL A 595 4.48 -13.64 -0.65
C VAL A 595 5.04 -12.55 -1.55
N THR A 596 6.29 -12.72 -1.96
CA THR A 596 6.93 -11.94 -3.03
C THR A 596 7.44 -12.90 -4.10
N VAL A 597 7.11 -12.63 -5.37
CA VAL A 597 7.55 -13.45 -6.51
C VAL A 597 8.53 -12.67 -7.38
N TYR A 598 9.70 -13.22 -7.58
CA TYR A 598 10.75 -12.71 -8.47
C TYR A 598 10.75 -13.52 -9.76
N SER A 599 10.53 -12.87 -10.90
CA SER A 599 10.38 -13.53 -12.22
C SER A 599 11.60 -13.41 -13.08
N GLY A 600 11.99 -14.51 -13.77
CA GLY A 600 13.04 -14.51 -14.77
C GLY A 600 14.43 -14.16 -14.23
N ILE A 601 14.78 -14.65 -13.05
CA ILE A 601 16.03 -14.34 -12.33
C ILE A 601 17.26 -15.11 -12.85
N ASN A 602 17.38 -15.31 -14.15
CA ASN A 602 18.54 -15.95 -14.70
C ASN A 602 19.75 -15.02 -14.70
N ASN A 603 20.90 -15.51 -14.19
CA ASN A 603 22.18 -14.80 -14.18
C ASN A 603 22.15 -13.44 -13.46
N MET A 604 21.60 -13.42 -12.24
CA MET A 604 21.53 -12.23 -11.38
C MET A 604 22.28 -12.46 -10.04
N PRO A 605 23.61 -12.54 -10.04
CA PRO A 605 24.38 -12.94 -8.86
C PRO A 605 24.19 -12.01 -7.65
N ASN A 606 23.89 -10.72 -7.87
CA ASN A 606 23.65 -9.77 -6.80
C ASN A 606 22.26 -9.97 -6.16
N LEU A 607 21.23 -10.23 -6.98
CA LEU A 607 19.91 -10.56 -6.47
C LEU A 607 19.92 -11.90 -5.75
N ASP A 608 20.63 -12.91 -6.29
CA ASP A 608 20.82 -14.19 -5.65
C ASP A 608 21.49 -14.02 -4.27
N ALA A 609 22.56 -13.21 -4.19
CA ALA A 609 23.23 -12.91 -2.93
C ALA A 609 22.30 -12.20 -1.93
N GLU A 610 21.55 -11.19 -2.38
CA GLU A 610 20.57 -10.49 -1.54
C GLU A 610 19.47 -11.43 -1.05
N LEU A 611 18.89 -12.26 -1.91
CA LEU A 611 17.85 -13.22 -1.54
C LEU A 611 18.36 -14.23 -0.50
N VAL A 612 19.60 -14.70 -0.62
CA VAL A 612 20.24 -15.57 0.38
C VAL A 612 20.40 -14.81 1.70
N THR A 613 20.95 -13.59 1.67
CA THR A 613 21.18 -12.76 2.87
C THR A 613 19.86 -12.45 3.60
N LEU A 614 18.81 -12.08 2.86
CA LEU A 614 17.51 -11.73 3.41
C LEU A 614 16.63 -12.93 3.78
N SER A 615 17.08 -14.16 3.54
CA SER A 615 16.32 -15.37 3.85
C SER A 615 16.95 -16.15 4.99
N ASP A 616 16.12 -16.74 5.82
CA ASP A 616 16.53 -17.52 6.99
C ASP A 616 16.54 -19.00 6.70
N VAL A 617 15.68 -19.46 5.80
CA VAL A 617 15.47 -20.87 5.46
C VAL A 617 15.35 -21.01 3.95
N LEU A 618 16.04 -21.99 3.37
CA LEU A 618 15.80 -22.41 2.01
C LEU A 618 14.82 -23.59 2.00
N LEU A 619 13.77 -23.48 1.22
CA LEU A 619 12.85 -24.59 0.93
C LEU A 619 13.25 -25.24 -0.40
N ASP A 620 14.02 -26.30 -0.34
CA ASP A 620 14.43 -27.11 -1.51
C ASP A 620 13.35 -28.13 -1.87
N ILE A 621 12.15 -27.60 -2.17
CA ILE A 621 10.93 -28.35 -2.49
C ILE A 621 10.58 -28.32 -3.98
N ASN A 622 11.39 -27.67 -4.80
CA ASN A 622 11.25 -27.57 -6.26
C ASN A 622 11.52 -28.92 -6.93
N PRO A 623 10.59 -29.51 -7.67
CA PRO A 623 10.81 -30.76 -8.42
C PRO A 623 11.65 -30.58 -9.69
N GLY A 624 11.90 -29.33 -10.12
CA GLY A 624 12.66 -29.02 -11.30
C GLY A 624 14.18 -28.99 -11.10
N GLU A 625 14.88 -28.33 -12.02
CA GLU A 625 16.34 -28.20 -11.99
C GLU A 625 16.81 -27.46 -10.74
N LYS A 626 17.86 -27.97 -10.10
CA LYS A 626 18.44 -27.41 -8.88
C LYS A 626 19.45 -26.31 -9.16
N THR A 627 19.50 -25.31 -8.31
CA THR A 627 20.49 -24.22 -8.37
C THR A 627 21.54 -24.45 -7.29
N ILE A 628 22.60 -25.18 -7.64
CA ILE A 628 23.66 -25.60 -6.71
C ILE A 628 24.29 -24.37 -6.02
N GLU A 629 24.53 -23.29 -6.74
CA GLU A 629 25.14 -22.07 -6.19
C GLU A 629 24.34 -21.48 -5.02
N ILE A 630 23.00 -21.57 -5.04
CA ILE A 630 22.14 -21.10 -3.94
C ILE A 630 22.25 -22.04 -2.75
N LEU A 631 22.24 -23.35 -3.00
CA LEU A 631 22.42 -24.36 -1.96
C LEU A 631 23.77 -24.20 -1.26
N ASP A 632 24.85 -24.04 -2.02
CA ASP A 632 26.21 -23.82 -1.50
C ASP A 632 26.28 -22.56 -0.62
N ARG A 633 25.67 -21.47 -1.05
CA ARG A 633 25.64 -20.20 -0.27
C ARG A 633 24.89 -20.36 1.05
N PHE A 634 23.73 -21.03 1.07
CA PHE A 634 22.99 -21.30 2.31
C PHE A 634 23.82 -22.15 3.26
N GLN A 635 24.54 -23.12 2.75
CA GLN A 635 25.43 -23.96 3.54
C GLN A 635 26.64 -23.18 4.09
N LEU A 636 27.26 -22.30 3.28
CA LEU A 636 28.36 -21.45 3.71
C LEU A 636 27.96 -20.45 4.81
N GLU A 637 26.71 -19.99 4.80
CA GLU A 637 26.16 -19.08 5.81
C GLU A 637 25.55 -19.84 7.01
N ASP A 638 25.71 -21.19 7.08
CA ASP A 638 25.15 -22.07 8.12
C ASP A 638 23.63 -21.90 8.30
N LYS A 639 22.92 -21.63 7.21
CA LYS A 639 21.46 -21.48 7.18
C LYS A 639 20.74 -22.80 6.88
N PRO A 640 19.58 -23.07 7.52
CA PRO A 640 18.86 -24.30 7.33
C PRO A 640 18.29 -24.46 5.92
N ILE A 641 18.38 -25.70 5.42
CA ILE A 641 17.80 -26.11 4.15
C ILE A 641 16.80 -27.24 4.44
N LEU A 642 15.51 -27.00 4.19
CA LEU A 642 14.43 -27.97 4.34
C LEU A 642 14.03 -28.51 2.97
N ALA A 643 13.84 -29.83 2.86
CA ALA A 643 13.52 -30.44 1.57
C ALA A 643 12.48 -31.55 1.69
N PHE A 644 11.77 -31.82 0.58
CA PHE A 644 10.97 -33.05 0.47
C PHE A 644 11.81 -34.22 -0.05
N GLU A 645 11.52 -35.42 0.47
CA GLU A 645 12.08 -36.65 -0.03
C GLU A 645 11.71 -36.85 -1.52
N GLY A 646 12.66 -37.20 -2.35
CA GLY A 646 12.45 -37.34 -3.80
C GLY A 646 12.73 -36.10 -4.63
N VAL A 647 12.76 -34.91 -4.04
CA VAL A 647 13.13 -33.66 -4.75
C VAL A 647 14.37 -32.97 -4.15
N LYS A 648 14.89 -33.48 -3.03
CA LYS A 648 16.09 -32.95 -2.35
C LYS A 648 17.37 -33.07 -3.20
N SER A 649 18.30 -32.13 -3.01
CA SER A 649 19.67 -32.26 -3.46
C SER A 649 20.42 -33.33 -2.63
N THR A 650 21.17 -34.21 -3.27
CA THR A 650 21.99 -35.24 -2.60
C THR A 650 23.33 -34.73 -2.10
N GLU A 651 23.77 -33.56 -2.57
CA GLU A 651 25.09 -32.99 -2.27
C GLU A 651 25.13 -32.11 -1.03
N HIS A 652 23.95 -31.74 -0.46
CA HIS A 652 23.82 -30.83 0.65
C HIS A 652 23.20 -31.48 1.89
N HIS A 653 23.68 -31.07 3.07
CA HIS A 653 23.07 -31.51 4.32
C HIS A 653 21.73 -30.78 4.53
N GLN A 654 20.64 -31.52 4.61
CA GLN A 654 19.28 -31.02 4.67
C GLN A 654 18.46 -31.75 5.73
N GLN A 655 17.47 -31.06 6.28
CA GLN A 655 16.37 -31.76 6.95
C GLN A 655 15.35 -32.15 5.88
N VAL A 656 15.03 -33.43 5.85
CA VAL A 656 14.21 -34.03 4.78
C VAL A 656 12.93 -34.59 5.36
N PHE A 657 11.83 -34.29 4.71
CA PHE A 657 10.48 -34.71 5.08
C PHE A 657 9.86 -35.57 3.95
N PRO A 658 9.06 -36.61 4.27
CA PRO A 658 8.19 -37.21 3.26
C PRO A 658 7.31 -36.13 2.58
N MET A 659 7.01 -36.31 1.31
CA MET A 659 6.21 -35.34 0.59
C MET A 659 4.80 -35.16 1.16
N GLU A 660 4.25 -36.27 1.71
CA GLU A 660 2.94 -36.25 2.37
C GLU A 660 2.97 -35.61 3.76
N ASP A 661 4.15 -35.45 4.37
CA ASP A 661 4.36 -34.81 5.67
C ASP A 661 4.78 -33.32 5.52
N TRP A 662 4.10 -32.59 4.66
CA TRP A 662 4.33 -31.16 4.53
C TRP A 662 4.02 -30.39 5.83
N GLN A 663 3.16 -30.93 6.71
CA GLN A 663 2.89 -30.37 8.03
C GLN A 663 4.09 -30.48 8.96
N GLY A 664 4.83 -31.58 8.92
CA GLY A 664 6.10 -31.71 9.66
C GLY A 664 7.14 -30.68 9.24
N LEU A 665 7.17 -30.34 7.94
CA LEU A 665 8.01 -29.24 7.43
C LEU A 665 7.54 -27.87 7.96
N VAL A 666 6.23 -27.61 7.99
CA VAL A 666 5.65 -26.40 8.61
C VAL A 666 6.01 -26.31 10.09
N ASP A 667 5.91 -27.40 10.84
CA ASP A 667 6.26 -27.43 12.27
C ASP A 667 7.75 -27.14 12.49
N ALA A 668 8.64 -27.61 11.60
CA ALA A 668 10.05 -27.28 11.64
C ALA A 668 10.29 -25.76 11.46
N ILE A 669 9.59 -25.13 10.51
CA ILE A 669 9.65 -23.67 10.31
C ILE A 669 9.12 -22.92 11.55
N CYS A 670 8.00 -23.35 12.12
CA CYS A 670 7.43 -22.75 13.33
C CYS A 670 8.39 -22.84 14.53
N ASN A 671 9.12 -23.96 14.67
CA ASN A 671 10.09 -24.13 15.75
C ASN A 671 11.31 -23.19 15.59
N MET A 672 11.76 -22.94 14.37
CA MET A 672 12.82 -21.96 14.10
C MET A 672 12.40 -20.55 14.50
N ARG A 673 11.14 -20.20 14.30
CA ARG A 673 10.60 -18.91 14.75
C ARG A 673 10.65 -18.76 16.28
N LYS A 674 10.24 -19.78 17.04
CA LYS A 674 10.27 -19.76 18.52
C LYS A 674 11.67 -19.61 19.11
N VAL A 675 12.69 -20.02 18.40
CA VAL A 675 14.09 -19.87 18.84
C VAL A 675 14.60 -18.45 18.61
N ARG A 676 13.93 -17.70 17.73
CA ARG A 676 14.31 -16.32 17.35
C ARG A 676 13.59 -15.25 18.20
N GLU A 677 12.38 -15.55 18.69
CA GLU A 677 11.63 -14.78 19.71
C GLU A 677 12.19 -15.05 21.11
#